data_454c031b2627d3f86c30c86517eaee35
#
_entry.id   454c031b2627d3f86c30c86517eaee35
#
_cell.length_a   1.000
_cell.length_b   1.000
_cell.length_c   1.000
_cell.angle_alpha   90.00
_cell.angle_beta   90.00
_cell.angle_gamma   90.00
#
_symmetry.space_group_name_H-M   'P 1'
#
loop_
_entity.id
_entity.type
_entity.pdbx_description
1 polymer ?
#
loop_
_entity_poly.entity_id
_entity_poly.type
_entity_poly.pdbx_seq_one_letter_code
_entity_poly.pdbx_strand_id
1 'polypeptide(L)'
;MLNKLALRNAKRSFRDYLIYLMTMIFTAALMFSFDSMIFSDDINKLCSEAGMMGTMLGLATFFIVLIIIWLVHYMMKFMAEKRSREFATYLLMGFHKKQIARLFLKEMLLLGLAAFIIGLLPGLFLQQLITTLIYAIVQAEYTIHIQWNMGTFFMTAGIFFGSYILAMFRSSRRFKKMNIREMMYLDRQNEELKNGNRSGKQWMFFVSLFIILLFGWMLYFGHFNEWNVYPMIAALMASVYFLYMGLSAFLISYIRKGKAGVYTGANIFLLRQLASKVKTMQFTLGTLTILFMVALVGVSDALMLNQFQNTQAQEKYPFDVCIYSEQTNHEFKDEKELIEKYAQITNSLVYNIYQDNTGTCWQYLVEQFPETDSSYYFQYDTYIRLSDYNSLRQMLGLKPVSLTGNQYLIQTKKRLKKIWIPFTEKPLKIQNADYTCAGIYTEAFEQSGHNGADYLLVVPDDSTVFMTPYYSLMAAEIKGSLPNTLYDQVLAQRGIETNNDSYEEIDNYIDNLDRGTGSDAIYISDKLVFLKDNDTKEMKFLLSTLIFPLFYVGLVFLCVALTVLAVQQLSDSGKYKYRYQLLGKLGMRAKELNQVIFRQLVIYYICPFAGAVLLSGGIVGFISHNFVKYSGIQAPSWSYFGLALLLFGGVYLIYFIATYIEFKRNIMSAQKTPEVE
;
A
#
# COMPACT_ATOMS: atom_id res chain seq x y z
N MET A 1 -33.00 32.88 18.75
CA MET A 1 -33.01 32.06 19.96
C MET A 1 -32.20 30.76 19.79
N LEU A 2 -32.50 29.92 18.78
CA LEU A 2 -31.79 28.65 18.53
C LEU A 2 -30.26 28.77 18.34
N ASN A 3 -29.77 29.83 17.65
CA ASN A 3 -28.34 30.04 17.45
C ASN A 3 -27.58 30.35 18.75
N LYS A 4 -28.16 31.20 19.63
CA LYS A 4 -27.59 31.50 20.97
C LYS A 4 -27.58 30.24 21.85
N LEU A 5 -28.64 29.40 21.74
CA LEU A 5 -28.74 28.15 22.48
C LEU A 5 -27.68 27.14 22.00
N ALA A 6 -27.49 26.99 20.68
CA ALA A 6 -26.49 26.13 20.09
C ALA A 6 -25.06 26.49 20.56
N LEU A 7 -24.70 27.77 20.52
CA LEU A 7 -23.41 28.27 20.95
C LEU A 7 -23.18 28.07 22.45
N ARG A 8 -24.17 28.30 23.27
CA ARG A 8 -24.12 28.10 24.72
C ARG A 8 -24.00 26.63 25.09
N ASN A 9 -24.73 25.77 24.39
CA ASN A 9 -24.65 24.32 24.57
C ASN A 9 -23.27 23.78 24.18
N ALA A 10 -22.73 24.19 23.02
CA ALA A 10 -21.39 23.83 22.57
C ALA A 10 -20.33 24.22 23.61
N LYS A 11 -20.43 25.44 24.17
CA LYS A 11 -19.48 25.90 25.20
C LYS A 11 -19.63 25.18 26.55
N ARG A 12 -20.88 24.87 26.97
CA ARG A 12 -21.12 24.19 28.26
C ARG A 12 -20.77 22.71 28.22
N SER A 13 -20.96 22.06 27.09
CA SER A 13 -20.69 20.61 26.92
C SER A 13 -19.34 20.36 26.20
N PHE A 14 -18.41 21.32 26.23
CA PHE A 14 -17.14 21.24 25.51
C PHE A 14 -16.38 19.92 25.79
N ARG A 15 -16.36 19.46 27.02
CA ARG A 15 -15.72 18.19 27.40
C ARG A 15 -16.36 16.97 26.71
N ASP A 16 -17.65 17.01 26.46
CA ASP A 16 -18.36 15.93 25.76
C ASP A 16 -18.12 15.96 24.25
N TYR A 17 -17.85 17.16 23.70
CA TYR A 17 -17.52 17.36 22.29
C TYR A 17 -16.04 17.19 21.97
N LEU A 18 -15.17 17.15 22.97
CA LEU A 18 -13.72 17.16 22.78
C LEU A 18 -13.25 15.99 21.91
N ILE A 19 -13.77 14.79 22.15
CA ILE A 19 -13.42 13.59 21.37
C ILE A 19 -13.87 13.75 19.91
N TYR A 20 -15.09 14.26 19.72
CA TYR A 20 -15.62 14.54 18.40
C TYR A 20 -14.77 15.61 17.66
N LEU A 21 -14.47 16.72 18.35
CA LEU A 21 -13.68 17.82 17.81
C LEU A 21 -12.27 17.35 17.41
N MET A 22 -11.57 16.63 18.29
CA MET A 22 -10.24 16.08 18.00
C MET A 22 -10.25 15.14 16.80
N THR A 23 -11.26 14.27 16.71
CA THR A 23 -11.42 13.38 15.55
C THR A 23 -11.60 14.16 14.26
N MET A 24 -12.43 15.19 14.27
CA MET A 24 -12.69 16.00 13.07
C MET A 24 -11.51 16.90 12.70
N ILE A 25 -10.76 17.44 13.68
CA ILE A 25 -9.50 18.16 13.45
C ILE A 25 -8.50 17.24 12.73
N PHE A 26 -8.33 16.04 13.26
CA PHE A 26 -7.40 15.08 12.68
C PHE A 26 -7.82 14.64 11.29
N THR A 27 -9.12 14.42 11.07
CA THR A 27 -9.68 14.10 9.75
C THR A 27 -9.44 15.22 8.75
N ALA A 28 -9.69 16.48 9.14
CA ALA A 28 -9.44 17.63 8.29
C ALA A 28 -7.96 17.79 7.96
N ALA A 29 -7.07 17.56 8.94
CA ALA A 29 -5.62 17.62 8.76
C ALA A 29 -5.11 16.55 7.76
N LEU A 30 -5.57 15.31 7.90
CA LEU A 30 -5.21 14.23 6.98
C LEU A 30 -5.73 14.51 5.56
N MET A 31 -6.96 15.00 5.42
CA MET A 31 -7.50 15.37 4.11
C MET A 31 -6.70 16.48 3.47
N PHE A 32 -6.46 17.55 4.21
CA PHE A 32 -5.72 18.71 3.69
C PHE A 32 -4.31 18.31 3.24
N SER A 33 -3.61 17.51 4.05
CA SER A 33 -2.25 17.06 3.71
C SER A 33 -2.22 16.20 2.43
N PHE A 34 -3.24 15.38 2.21
CA PHE A 34 -3.32 14.55 1.02
C PHE A 34 -3.75 15.33 -0.22
N ASP A 35 -4.82 16.12 -0.11
CA ASP A 35 -5.32 16.94 -1.23
C ASP A 35 -4.27 17.95 -1.69
N SER A 36 -3.40 18.42 -0.78
CA SER A 36 -2.32 19.35 -1.10
C SER A 36 -1.28 18.78 -2.07
N MET A 37 -1.15 17.45 -2.11
CA MET A 37 -0.21 16.80 -3.02
C MET A 37 -0.67 16.87 -4.47
N ILE A 38 -1.99 16.84 -4.70
CA ILE A 38 -2.58 16.94 -6.03
C ILE A 38 -2.29 18.32 -6.66
N PHE A 39 -2.22 19.36 -5.82
CA PHE A 39 -2.01 20.74 -6.24
C PHE A 39 -0.60 21.28 -5.91
N SER A 40 0.33 20.41 -5.52
CA SER A 40 1.70 20.82 -5.20
C SER A 40 2.50 21.00 -6.49
N ASP A 41 3.02 22.21 -6.69
CA ASP A 41 3.91 22.50 -7.83
C ASP A 41 5.20 21.68 -7.77
N ASP A 42 5.69 21.39 -6.58
CA ASP A 42 6.89 20.55 -6.38
C ASP A 42 6.64 19.10 -6.81
N ILE A 43 5.49 18.54 -6.44
CA ILE A 43 5.11 17.20 -6.85
C ILE A 43 4.80 17.17 -8.35
N ASN A 44 4.10 18.19 -8.87
CA ASN A 44 3.79 18.29 -10.30
C ASN A 44 5.05 18.44 -11.16
N LYS A 45 6.07 19.15 -10.70
CA LYS A 45 7.37 19.24 -11.40
C LYS A 45 8.09 17.90 -11.46
N LEU A 46 8.03 17.13 -10.38
CA LEU A 46 8.52 15.75 -10.37
C LEU A 46 7.66 14.84 -11.27
N CYS A 47 6.38 15.18 -11.49
CA CYS A 47 5.39 14.36 -12.19
C CYS A 47 5.17 14.74 -13.66
N SER A 48 5.79 15.82 -14.16
CA SER A 48 5.54 16.30 -15.53
C SER A 48 5.85 15.26 -16.62
N GLU A 49 6.63 14.24 -16.28
CA GLU A 49 6.99 13.13 -17.16
C GLU A 49 6.15 11.86 -16.94
N ALA A 50 5.35 11.77 -15.89
CA ALA A 50 4.55 10.58 -15.57
C ALA A 50 3.06 10.91 -15.38
N GLY A 51 2.29 10.98 -16.46
CA GLY A 51 0.83 11.21 -16.43
C GLY A 51 -0.01 10.24 -15.57
N MET A 52 0.59 9.15 -15.06
CA MET A 52 -0.06 8.17 -14.18
C MET A 52 -0.24 8.66 -12.74
N MET A 53 0.55 9.60 -12.23
CA MET A 53 0.46 10.00 -10.82
C MET A 53 -0.86 10.67 -10.48
N GLY A 54 -1.37 11.53 -11.35
CA GLY A 54 -2.67 12.18 -11.15
C GLY A 54 -3.83 11.18 -11.04
N THR A 55 -3.82 10.14 -11.85
CA THR A 55 -4.83 9.07 -11.81
C THR A 55 -4.73 8.24 -10.53
N MET A 56 -3.53 7.88 -10.08
CA MET A 56 -3.31 7.12 -8.84
C MET A 56 -3.68 7.92 -7.59
N LEU A 57 -3.31 9.19 -7.53
CA LEU A 57 -3.75 10.09 -6.46
C LEU A 57 -5.27 10.31 -6.49
N GLY A 58 -5.88 10.44 -7.66
CA GLY A 58 -7.34 10.52 -7.80
C GLY A 58 -8.05 9.29 -7.27
N LEU A 59 -7.56 8.09 -7.59
CA LEU A 59 -8.09 6.83 -7.08
C LEU A 59 -7.95 6.73 -5.55
N ALA A 60 -6.79 7.07 -5.01
CA ALA A 60 -6.56 7.10 -3.57
C ALA A 60 -7.49 8.09 -2.87
N THR A 61 -7.67 9.30 -3.43
CA THR A 61 -8.62 10.30 -2.93
C THR A 61 -10.04 9.75 -2.88
N PHE A 62 -10.47 9.04 -3.90
CA PHE A 62 -11.81 8.43 -3.93
C PHE A 62 -12.03 7.47 -2.74
N PHE A 63 -11.08 6.59 -2.45
CA PHE A 63 -11.18 5.69 -1.30
C PHE A 63 -11.14 6.44 0.04
N ILE A 64 -10.28 7.45 0.17
CA ILE A 64 -10.18 8.28 1.38
C ILE A 64 -11.50 9.02 1.62
N VAL A 65 -12.10 9.61 0.60
CA VAL A 65 -13.40 10.31 0.69
C VAL A 65 -14.49 9.35 1.15
N LEU A 66 -14.57 8.15 0.60
CA LEU A 66 -15.54 7.14 1.02
C LEU A 66 -15.45 6.83 2.52
N ILE A 67 -14.24 6.61 3.01
CA ILE A 67 -14.00 6.29 4.43
C ILE A 67 -14.29 7.49 5.31
N ILE A 68 -13.97 8.70 4.88
CA ILE A 68 -14.26 9.92 5.64
C ILE A 68 -15.76 10.17 5.72
N ILE A 69 -16.51 10.00 4.64
CA ILE A 69 -17.98 10.08 4.67
C ILE A 69 -18.55 9.08 5.69
N TRP A 70 -18.03 7.88 5.71
CA TRP A 70 -18.42 6.87 6.70
C TRP A 70 -18.05 7.28 8.12
N LEU A 71 -16.85 7.82 8.37
CA LEU A 71 -16.38 8.28 9.67
C LEU A 71 -17.23 9.45 10.18
N VAL A 72 -17.47 10.49 9.36
CA VAL A 72 -18.30 11.63 9.71
C VAL A 72 -19.71 11.17 10.08
N HIS A 73 -20.29 10.27 9.27
CA HIS A 73 -21.60 9.70 9.57
C HIS A 73 -21.61 8.92 10.89
N TYR A 74 -20.59 8.13 11.16
CA TYR A 74 -20.42 7.39 12.39
C TYR A 74 -20.33 8.34 13.60
N MET A 75 -19.52 9.39 13.50
CA MET A 75 -19.34 10.38 14.56
C MET A 75 -20.61 11.19 14.85
N MET A 76 -21.36 11.58 13.82
CA MET A 76 -22.65 12.24 14.01
C MET A 76 -23.67 11.33 14.68
N LYS A 77 -23.71 10.06 14.31
CA LYS A 77 -24.55 9.05 14.96
C LYS A 77 -24.18 8.92 16.45
N PHE A 78 -22.88 8.81 16.73
CA PHE A 78 -22.36 8.74 18.09
C PHE A 78 -22.79 9.92 18.97
N MET A 79 -22.62 11.17 18.46
CA MET A 79 -23.02 12.36 19.19
C MET A 79 -24.52 12.45 19.41
N ALA A 80 -25.31 12.03 18.41
CA ALA A 80 -26.76 11.96 18.54
C ALA A 80 -27.23 10.98 19.63
N GLU A 81 -26.57 9.81 19.72
CA GLU A 81 -26.85 8.80 20.76
C GLU A 81 -26.42 9.28 22.14
N LYS A 82 -25.26 9.92 22.28
CA LYS A 82 -24.75 10.46 23.53
C LYS A 82 -25.65 11.54 24.14
N ARG A 83 -26.30 12.35 23.30
CA ARG A 83 -27.20 13.44 23.72
C ARG A 83 -28.67 13.08 23.61
N SER A 84 -29.00 11.83 23.37
CA SER A 84 -30.40 11.41 23.20
C SER A 84 -31.30 11.75 24.38
N ARG A 85 -30.80 11.66 25.60
CA ARG A 85 -31.54 12.03 26.82
C ARG A 85 -31.84 13.51 26.92
N GLU A 86 -30.88 14.37 26.55
CA GLU A 86 -31.13 15.84 26.49
C GLU A 86 -32.20 16.17 25.45
N PHE A 87 -32.12 15.52 24.27
CA PHE A 87 -33.13 15.71 23.22
C PHE A 87 -34.53 15.24 23.64
N ALA A 88 -34.60 14.12 24.39
CA ALA A 88 -35.84 13.65 24.97
C ALA A 88 -36.45 14.68 25.96
N THR A 89 -35.61 15.28 26.82
CA THR A 89 -36.02 16.34 27.73
C THR A 89 -36.56 17.58 26.97
N TYR A 90 -35.92 17.99 25.89
CA TYR A 90 -36.44 19.12 25.07
C TYR A 90 -37.80 18.76 24.43
N LEU A 91 -37.98 17.50 23.98
CA LEU A 91 -39.28 17.07 23.45
C LEU A 91 -40.38 17.11 24.52
N LEU A 92 -40.07 16.75 25.77
CA LEU A 92 -41.00 16.84 26.90
C LEU A 92 -41.34 18.29 27.26
N MET A 93 -40.41 19.23 27.04
CA MET A 93 -40.63 20.65 27.20
C MET A 93 -41.45 21.30 26.05
N GLY A 94 -41.91 20.51 25.06
CA GLY A 94 -42.77 20.97 23.97
C GLY A 94 -42.03 21.34 22.68
N PHE A 95 -40.73 21.12 22.56
CA PHE A 95 -40.02 21.32 21.30
C PHE A 95 -40.39 20.27 20.24
N HIS A 96 -40.59 20.72 19.01
CA HIS A 96 -40.87 19.82 17.90
C HIS A 96 -39.61 19.08 17.45
N LYS A 97 -39.73 17.79 17.01
CA LYS A 97 -38.64 16.98 16.47
C LYS A 97 -37.81 17.68 15.39
N LYS A 98 -38.46 18.49 14.53
CA LYS A 98 -37.79 19.29 13.49
C LYS A 98 -36.89 20.40 14.08
N GLN A 99 -37.31 21.02 15.19
CA GLN A 99 -36.51 22.06 15.85
C GLN A 99 -35.29 21.51 16.53
N ILE A 100 -35.40 20.35 17.19
CA ILE A 100 -34.27 19.65 17.82
C ILE A 100 -33.28 19.16 16.75
N ALA A 101 -33.78 18.59 15.64
CA ALA A 101 -32.92 18.21 14.53
C ALA A 101 -32.12 19.39 13.97
N ARG A 102 -32.77 20.55 13.77
CA ARG A 102 -32.09 21.78 13.30
C ARG A 102 -31.09 22.30 14.34
N LEU A 103 -31.42 22.25 15.63
CA LEU A 103 -30.49 22.64 16.70
C LEU A 103 -29.23 21.78 16.66
N PHE A 104 -29.39 20.45 16.66
CA PHE A 104 -28.30 19.50 16.59
C PHE A 104 -27.42 19.70 15.33
N LEU A 105 -28.04 19.86 14.16
CA LEU A 105 -27.31 20.08 12.92
C LEU A 105 -26.50 21.38 12.93
N LYS A 106 -27.04 22.48 13.52
CA LYS A 106 -26.30 23.73 13.68
C LYS A 106 -25.13 23.62 14.64
N GLU A 107 -25.29 22.88 15.74
CA GLU A 107 -24.20 22.59 16.68
C GLU A 107 -23.10 21.79 16.02
N MET A 108 -23.45 20.74 15.27
CA MET A 108 -22.46 19.90 14.56
C MET A 108 -21.74 20.69 13.47
N LEU A 109 -22.46 21.55 12.72
CA LEU A 109 -21.86 22.39 11.68
C LEU A 109 -20.87 23.41 12.27
N LEU A 110 -21.20 24.02 13.41
CA LEU A 110 -20.32 24.95 14.12
C LEU A 110 -19.05 24.25 14.60
N LEU A 111 -19.19 23.05 15.18
CA LEU A 111 -18.05 22.24 15.62
C LEU A 111 -17.22 21.75 14.42
N GLY A 112 -17.86 21.38 13.31
CA GLY A 112 -17.19 21.00 12.07
C GLY A 112 -16.38 22.15 11.46
N LEU A 113 -16.94 23.38 11.45
CA LEU A 113 -16.24 24.56 11.00
C LEU A 113 -15.00 24.85 11.88
N ALA A 114 -15.18 24.81 13.19
CA ALA A 114 -14.07 24.97 14.13
C ALA A 114 -12.99 23.91 13.94
N ALA A 115 -13.40 22.63 13.78
CA ALA A 115 -12.49 21.52 13.53
C ALA A 115 -11.73 21.67 12.22
N PHE A 116 -12.39 22.12 11.16
CA PHE A 116 -11.77 22.37 9.87
C PHE A 116 -10.68 23.45 9.97
N ILE A 117 -11.03 24.63 10.54
CA ILE A 117 -10.06 25.74 10.69
C ILE A 117 -8.87 25.34 11.54
N ILE A 118 -9.10 24.68 12.67
CA ILE A 118 -8.00 24.22 13.55
C ILE A 118 -7.18 23.11 12.88
N GLY A 119 -7.84 22.25 12.09
CA GLY A 119 -7.21 21.14 11.38
C GLY A 119 -6.28 21.55 10.24
N LEU A 120 -6.46 22.74 9.67
CA LEU A 120 -5.55 23.24 8.62
C LEU A 120 -4.12 23.39 9.10
N LEU A 121 -3.89 23.82 10.35
CA LEU A 121 -2.54 23.99 10.90
C LEU A 121 -1.76 22.65 10.98
N PRO A 122 -2.25 21.61 11.68
CA PRO A 122 -1.58 20.31 11.64
C PRO A 122 -1.59 19.70 10.23
N GLY A 123 -2.55 20.04 9.37
CA GLY A 123 -2.58 19.62 7.98
C GLY A 123 -1.40 20.16 7.18
N LEU A 124 -1.07 21.43 7.32
CA LEU A 124 0.15 22.03 6.73
C LEU A 124 1.43 21.36 7.22
N PHE A 125 1.51 21.04 8.51
CA PHE A 125 2.66 20.34 9.06
C PHE A 125 2.79 18.91 8.47
N LEU A 126 1.69 18.18 8.40
CA LEU A 126 1.65 16.85 7.80
C LEU A 126 1.99 16.90 6.30
N GLN A 127 1.52 17.90 5.57
CA GLN A 127 1.88 18.14 4.17
C GLN A 127 3.40 18.22 4.01
N GLN A 128 4.06 19.06 4.81
CA GLN A 128 5.52 19.23 4.75
C GLN A 128 6.26 17.93 5.05
N LEU A 129 5.82 17.22 6.08
CA LEU A 129 6.42 15.94 6.45
C LEU A 129 6.31 14.92 5.31
N ILE A 130 5.15 14.85 4.66
CA ILE A 130 4.90 13.93 3.56
C ILE A 130 5.72 14.33 2.32
N THR A 131 5.73 15.61 1.95
CA THR A 131 6.54 16.09 0.81
C THR A 131 8.02 15.80 1.04
N THR A 132 8.53 16.06 2.24
CA THR A 132 9.93 15.73 2.59
C THR A 132 10.22 14.24 2.45
N LEU A 133 9.29 13.38 2.87
CA LEU A 133 9.43 11.93 2.71
C LEU A 133 9.48 11.51 1.24
N ILE A 134 8.64 12.10 0.39
CA ILE A 134 8.65 11.81 -1.06
C ILE A 134 9.99 12.18 -1.67
N TYR A 135 10.47 13.40 -1.42
CA TYR A 135 11.75 13.86 -1.93
C TYR A 135 12.92 13.00 -1.42
N ALA A 136 12.87 12.55 -0.16
CA ALA A 136 13.86 11.63 0.39
C ALA A 136 13.84 10.26 -0.30
N ILE A 137 12.66 9.74 -0.66
CA ILE A 137 12.52 8.47 -1.40
C ILE A 137 13.08 8.60 -2.82
N VAL A 138 12.79 9.71 -3.50
CA VAL A 138 13.27 9.99 -4.87
C VAL A 138 14.75 10.40 -4.89
N GLN A 139 15.32 10.69 -3.71
CA GLN A 139 16.70 11.23 -3.57
C GLN A 139 16.92 12.58 -4.29
N ALA A 140 15.85 13.39 -4.37
CA ALA A 140 15.92 14.74 -4.90
C ALA A 140 16.17 15.77 -3.78
N GLU A 141 16.86 16.85 -4.08
CA GLU A 141 17.07 17.95 -3.14
C GLU A 141 15.76 18.70 -2.89
N TYR A 142 15.41 18.85 -1.62
CA TYR A 142 14.21 19.57 -1.20
C TYR A 142 14.53 20.61 -0.15
N THR A 143 14.16 21.84 -0.44
CA THR A 143 14.18 22.94 0.53
C THR A 143 12.81 23.08 1.15
N ILE A 144 12.74 22.99 2.47
CA ILE A 144 11.47 23.08 3.21
C ILE A 144 10.87 24.48 3.02
N HIS A 145 9.75 24.56 2.34
CA HIS A 145 8.97 25.78 2.18
C HIS A 145 7.48 25.51 2.26
N ILE A 146 6.75 26.37 2.95
CA ILE A 146 5.32 26.21 3.14
C ILE A 146 4.60 26.72 1.87
N GLN A 147 4.01 25.80 1.12
CA GLN A 147 3.15 26.14 -0.03
C GLN A 147 1.68 26.16 0.40
N TRP A 148 1.04 27.27 0.15
CA TRP A 148 -0.40 27.41 0.30
C TRP A 148 -1.04 27.47 -1.08
N ASN A 149 -1.87 26.47 -1.41
CA ASN A 149 -2.60 26.44 -2.66
C ASN A 149 -4.12 26.58 -2.39
N MET A 150 -4.76 27.52 -3.07
CA MET A 150 -6.21 27.73 -2.95
C MET A 150 -7.01 26.55 -3.49
N GLY A 151 -6.52 25.84 -4.51
CA GLY A 151 -7.13 24.61 -5.02
C GLY A 151 -7.27 23.55 -3.94
N THR A 152 -6.19 23.29 -3.19
CA THR A 152 -6.19 22.39 -2.02
C THR A 152 -7.24 22.78 -1.01
N PHE A 153 -7.28 24.06 -0.64
CA PHE A 153 -8.24 24.57 0.36
C PHE A 153 -9.69 24.34 -0.09
N PHE A 154 -10.03 24.69 -1.32
CA PHE A 154 -11.39 24.50 -1.83
C PHE A 154 -11.76 23.05 -2.03
N MET A 155 -10.85 22.21 -2.49
CA MET A 155 -11.07 20.78 -2.63
C MET A 155 -11.32 20.13 -1.25
N THR A 156 -10.44 20.36 -0.29
CA THR A 156 -10.60 19.81 1.07
C THR A 156 -11.87 20.33 1.75
N ALA A 157 -12.17 21.64 1.62
CA ALA A 157 -13.41 22.21 2.15
C ALA A 157 -14.65 21.58 1.48
N GLY A 158 -14.63 21.41 0.16
CA GLY A 158 -15.73 20.79 -0.60
C GLY A 158 -15.98 19.35 -0.15
N ILE A 159 -14.95 18.53 -0.04
CA ILE A 159 -15.07 17.12 0.39
C ILE A 159 -15.49 17.05 1.85
N PHE A 160 -14.85 17.82 2.74
CA PHE A 160 -15.17 17.83 4.17
C PHE A 160 -16.59 18.25 4.45
N PHE A 161 -17.04 19.42 3.96
CA PHE A 161 -18.41 19.91 4.14
C PHE A 161 -19.42 19.12 3.34
N GLY A 162 -19.07 18.60 2.16
CA GLY A 162 -19.90 17.67 1.39
C GLY A 162 -20.23 16.40 2.18
N SER A 163 -19.21 15.79 2.82
CA SER A 163 -19.38 14.63 3.71
C SER A 163 -20.29 14.96 4.91
N TYR A 164 -20.13 16.16 5.47
CA TYR A 164 -21.00 16.67 6.55
C TYR A 164 -22.44 16.78 6.12
N ILE A 165 -22.70 17.40 4.97
CA ILE A 165 -24.07 17.58 4.44
C ILE A 165 -24.74 16.22 4.22
N LEU A 166 -24.04 15.25 3.64
CA LEU A 166 -24.54 13.89 3.45
C LEU A 166 -24.88 13.21 4.79
N ALA A 167 -23.98 13.31 5.78
CA ALA A 167 -24.20 12.76 7.12
C ALA A 167 -25.38 13.45 7.83
N MET A 168 -25.52 14.77 7.65
CA MET A 168 -26.62 15.57 8.19
C MET A 168 -27.99 15.12 7.65
N PHE A 169 -28.12 14.93 6.35
CA PHE A 169 -29.37 14.44 5.75
C PHE A 169 -29.79 13.09 6.34
N ARG A 170 -28.87 12.17 6.47
CA ARG A 170 -29.12 10.84 7.03
C ARG A 170 -29.46 10.89 8.52
N SER A 171 -28.75 11.71 9.30
CA SER A 171 -29.00 11.91 10.73
C SER A 171 -30.37 12.57 10.98
N SER A 172 -30.74 13.60 10.20
CA SER A 172 -32.06 14.27 10.30
C SER A 172 -33.23 13.32 10.06
N ARG A 173 -33.10 12.43 9.04
CA ARG A 173 -34.13 11.40 8.79
C ARG A 173 -34.26 10.41 9.96
N ARG A 174 -33.19 10.06 10.64
CA ARG A 174 -33.18 9.19 11.81
C ARG A 174 -33.89 9.84 13.01
N PHE A 175 -33.60 11.13 13.33
CA PHE A 175 -34.25 11.88 14.40
C PHE A 175 -35.75 11.92 14.25
N LYS A 176 -36.26 12.09 13.03
CA LYS A 176 -37.71 12.12 12.78
C LYS A 176 -38.40 10.80 13.12
N LYS A 177 -37.70 9.68 13.05
CA LYS A 177 -38.25 8.31 13.29
C LYS A 177 -38.17 7.86 14.75
N MET A 178 -37.32 8.48 15.59
CA MET A 178 -37.10 8.05 16.97
C MET A 178 -38.27 8.47 17.88
N ASN A 179 -38.67 7.60 18.80
CA ASN A 179 -39.68 7.85 19.81
C ASN A 179 -39.05 8.43 21.08
N ILE A 180 -39.82 9.25 21.85
CA ILE A 180 -39.34 9.87 23.09
C ILE A 180 -38.89 8.83 24.10
N ARG A 181 -39.63 7.72 24.24
CA ARG A 181 -39.26 6.61 25.11
C ARG A 181 -37.92 5.99 24.72
N GLU A 182 -37.69 5.74 23.44
CA GLU A 182 -36.43 5.22 22.96
C GLU A 182 -35.28 6.17 23.29
N MET A 183 -35.44 7.48 23.09
CA MET A 183 -34.42 8.49 23.38
C MET A 183 -34.07 8.58 24.88
N MET A 184 -35.05 8.47 25.78
CA MET A 184 -34.83 8.52 27.22
C MET A 184 -34.13 7.31 27.79
N TYR A 185 -34.40 6.12 27.25
CA TYR A 185 -33.89 4.87 27.76
C TYR A 185 -32.75 4.28 26.94
N LEU A 186 -32.26 4.96 25.92
CA LEU A 186 -31.19 4.48 25.03
C LEU A 186 -29.93 4.08 25.82
N ASP A 187 -29.61 4.82 26.89
CA ASP A 187 -28.48 4.53 27.77
C ASP A 187 -28.72 3.34 28.73
N ARG A 188 -29.98 3.02 28.99
CA ARG A 188 -30.39 1.97 29.95
C ARG A 188 -31.00 0.74 29.29
N GLN A 189 -31.31 0.80 28.01
CA GLN A 189 -31.87 -0.35 27.31
C GLN A 189 -30.90 -1.53 27.38
N ASN A 190 -31.32 -2.57 28.05
CA ASN A 190 -30.69 -3.85 27.89
C ASN A 190 -30.90 -4.28 26.44
N GLU A 191 -29.79 -4.55 25.76
CA GLU A 191 -29.84 -5.17 24.46
C GLU A 191 -30.43 -6.58 24.62
N GLU A 192 -31.76 -6.64 24.49
CA GLU A 192 -32.47 -7.93 24.58
C GLU A 192 -31.95 -8.85 23.46
N LEU A 193 -31.49 -10.00 23.89
CA LEU A 193 -31.19 -11.12 23.02
C LEU A 193 -32.52 -11.69 22.49
N LYS A 194 -33.22 -10.92 21.61
CA LYS A 194 -34.50 -11.34 21.00
C LYS A 194 -34.38 -12.73 20.38
N ASN A 195 -35.37 -13.57 20.72
CA ASN A 195 -35.51 -14.97 20.29
C ASN A 195 -35.97 -15.06 18.80
N GLY A 196 -35.17 -14.66 17.84
CA GLY A 196 -35.46 -14.89 16.41
C GLY A 196 -34.85 -16.20 15.92
N ASN A 197 -35.37 -16.73 14.82
CA ASN A 197 -34.97 -17.98 14.16
C ASN A 197 -33.45 -18.00 13.88
N ARG A 198 -32.66 -18.76 14.63
CA ARG A 198 -31.22 -18.54 14.84
C ARG A 198 -30.30 -19.59 14.23
N SER A 199 -30.87 -20.73 13.78
CA SER A 199 -30.10 -21.78 13.12
C SER A 199 -29.46 -21.29 11.81
N GLY A 200 -30.18 -20.45 11.04
CA GLY A 200 -29.67 -19.88 9.79
C GLY A 200 -28.49 -18.91 9.92
N LYS A 201 -28.37 -18.23 11.09
CA LYS A 201 -27.26 -17.26 11.27
C LYS A 201 -25.91 -17.91 11.64
N GLN A 202 -25.92 -19.10 12.24
CA GLN A 202 -24.69 -19.85 12.49
C GLN A 202 -24.07 -20.36 11.18
N TRP A 203 -24.91 -20.69 10.21
CA TRP A 203 -24.44 -21.09 8.88
C TRP A 203 -23.64 -19.99 8.19
N MET A 204 -23.97 -18.72 8.43
CA MET A 204 -23.22 -17.57 7.86
C MET A 204 -21.74 -17.58 8.27
N PHE A 205 -21.39 -18.10 9.44
CA PHE A 205 -19.99 -18.26 9.85
C PHE A 205 -19.25 -19.25 8.95
N PHE A 206 -19.87 -20.39 8.67
CA PHE A 206 -19.25 -21.39 7.79
C PHE A 206 -19.18 -20.94 6.33
N VAL A 207 -20.20 -20.22 5.87
CA VAL A 207 -20.18 -19.60 4.53
C VAL A 207 -19.05 -18.56 4.40
N SER A 208 -18.87 -17.72 5.42
CA SER A 208 -17.77 -16.74 5.41
C SER A 208 -16.40 -17.43 5.38
N LEU A 209 -16.23 -18.48 6.18
CA LEU A 209 -15.00 -19.25 6.19
C LEU A 209 -14.74 -19.93 4.85
N PHE A 210 -15.81 -20.50 4.24
CA PHE A 210 -15.73 -21.10 2.91
C PHE A 210 -15.30 -20.08 1.85
N ILE A 211 -15.89 -18.88 1.83
CA ILE A 211 -15.52 -17.82 0.87
C ILE A 211 -14.06 -17.39 1.08
N ILE A 212 -13.62 -17.23 2.33
CA ILE A 212 -12.22 -16.86 2.64
C ILE A 212 -11.26 -17.95 2.16
N LEU A 213 -11.57 -19.22 2.41
CA LEU A 213 -10.75 -20.35 1.95
C LEU A 213 -10.76 -20.48 0.42
N LEU A 214 -11.92 -20.27 -0.21
CA LEU A 214 -12.04 -20.27 -1.67
C LEU A 214 -11.21 -19.14 -2.30
N PHE A 215 -11.26 -17.94 -1.73
CA PHE A 215 -10.43 -16.82 -2.15
C PHE A 215 -8.94 -17.17 -2.03
N GLY A 216 -8.51 -17.71 -0.89
CA GLY A 216 -7.11 -18.14 -0.69
C GLY A 216 -6.68 -19.25 -1.65
N TRP A 217 -7.58 -20.19 -1.95
CA TRP A 217 -7.34 -21.25 -2.93
C TRP A 217 -7.18 -20.69 -4.35
N MET A 218 -8.10 -19.83 -4.78
CA MET A 218 -8.03 -19.17 -6.09
C MET A 218 -6.77 -18.30 -6.22
N LEU A 219 -6.40 -17.62 -5.14
CA LEU A 219 -5.19 -16.82 -5.07
C LEU A 219 -3.94 -17.72 -5.27
N TYR A 220 -3.84 -18.82 -4.54
CA TYR A 220 -2.66 -19.70 -4.56
C TYR A 220 -2.46 -20.42 -5.90
N PHE A 221 -3.55 -20.86 -6.54
CA PHE A 221 -3.49 -21.59 -7.81
C PHE A 221 -3.57 -20.68 -9.04
N GLY A 222 -3.61 -19.36 -8.89
CA GLY A 222 -3.58 -18.42 -10.01
C GLY A 222 -4.86 -18.39 -10.86
N HIS A 223 -6.01 -18.78 -10.29
CA HIS A 223 -7.29 -18.81 -11.01
C HIS A 223 -8.00 -17.45 -11.08
N PHE A 224 -7.26 -16.35 -10.94
CA PHE A 224 -7.81 -15.00 -11.12
C PHE A 224 -7.66 -14.55 -12.57
N ASN A 225 -8.80 -14.12 -13.14
CA ASN A 225 -8.89 -13.48 -14.43
C ASN A 225 -9.50 -12.08 -14.24
N GLU A 226 -9.41 -11.22 -15.25
CA GLU A 226 -9.97 -9.85 -15.21
C GLU A 226 -11.46 -9.82 -14.81
N TRP A 227 -12.23 -10.85 -15.17
CA TRP A 227 -13.66 -10.94 -14.89
C TRP A 227 -14.02 -11.44 -13.50
N ASN A 228 -13.18 -12.24 -12.85
CA ASN A 228 -13.50 -12.84 -11.55
C ASN A 228 -12.84 -12.13 -10.35
N VAL A 229 -11.79 -11.35 -10.56
CA VAL A 229 -11.04 -10.66 -9.53
C VAL A 229 -11.92 -9.70 -8.73
N TYR A 230 -12.67 -8.82 -9.40
CA TYR A 230 -13.52 -7.84 -8.73
C TYR A 230 -14.69 -8.47 -7.94
N PRO A 231 -15.46 -9.44 -8.51
CA PRO A 231 -16.48 -10.15 -7.73
C PRO A 231 -15.91 -10.88 -6.50
N MET A 232 -14.73 -11.47 -6.62
CA MET A 232 -14.11 -12.18 -5.50
C MET A 232 -13.61 -11.26 -4.39
N ILE A 233 -13.06 -10.09 -4.72
CA ILE A 233 -12.73 -9.06 -3.74
C ILE A 233 -14.00 -8.58 -3.02
N ALA A 234 -15.07 -8.33 -3.76
CA ALA A 234 -16.36 -7.95 -3.17
C ALA A 234 -16.93 -9.07 -2.27
N ALA A 235 -16.79 -10.33 -2.68
CA ALA A 235 -17.20 -11.50 -1.89
C ALA A 235 -16.34 -11.62 -0.60
N LEU A 236 -15.02 -11.38 -0.70
CA LEU A 236 -14.13 -11.35 0.47
C LEU A 236 -14.56 -10.26 1.46
N MET A 237 -14.82 -9.04 1.00
CA MET A 237 -15.29 -7.96 1.85
C MET A 237 -16.64 -8.30 2.51
N ALA A 238 -17.58 -8.87 1.76
CA ALA A 238 -18.87 -9.32 2.30
C ALA A 238 -18.70 -10.47 3.31
N SER A 239 -17.76 -11.39 3.07
CA SER A 239 -17.49 -12.51 3.96
C SER A 239 -17.01 -12.06 5.35
N VAL A 240 -16.25 -10.96 5.44
CA VAL A 240 -15.83 -10.39 6.73
C VAL A 240 -17.04 -9.95 7.56
N TYR A 241 -18.06 -9.35 6.93
CA TYR A 241 -19.31 -9.02 7.65
C TYR A 241 -20.07 -10.27 8.07
N PHE A 242 -20.18 -11.29 7.22
CA PHE A 242 -20.81 -12.56 7.54
C PHE A 242 -20.08 -13.30 8.66
N LEU A 243 -18.77 -13.18 8.74
CA LEU A 243 -17.96 -13.74 9.83
C LEU A 243 -18.43 -13.20 11.18
N TYR A 244 -18.56 -11.88 11.36
CA TYR A 244 -19.00 -11.27 12.61
C TYR A 244 -20.48 -11.54 12.91
N MET A 245 -21.32 -11.60 11.87
CA MET A 245 -22.73 -11.98 12.03
C MET A 245 -22.86 -13.42 12.54
N GLY A 246 -22.09 -14.33 11.97
CA GLY A 246 -22.05 -15.74 12.37
C GLY A 246 -21.38 -15.96 13.72
N LEU A 247 -20.28 -15.23 14.01
CA LEU A 247 -19.57 -15.29 15.28
C LEU A 247 -20.48 -14.92 16.46
N SER A 248 -21.31 -13.89 16.31
CA SER A 248 -22.28 -13.50 17.35
C SER A 248 -23.29 -14.63 17.64
N ALA A 249 -23.79 -15.30 16.58
CA ALA A 249 -24.72 -16.39 16.73
C ALA A 249 -24.05 -17.63 17.36
N PHE A 250 -22.81 -17.90 17.01
CA PHE A 250 -21.99 -18.96 17.57
C PHE A 250 -21.75 -18.76 19.09
N LEU A 251 -21.32 -17.54 19.47
CA LEU A 251 -21.12 -17.21 20.90
C LEU A 251 -22.40 -17.39 21.75
N ILE A 252 -23.54 -16.94 21.22
CA ILE A 252 -24.84 -17.10 21.91
C ILE A 252 -25.17 -18.59 22.06
N SER A 253 -24.90 -19.40 21.04
CA SER A 253 -25.13 -20.87 21.14
C SER A 253 -24.20 -21.53 22.13
N TYR A 254 -22.92 -21.12 22.18
CA TYR A 254 -21.93 -21.61 23.12
C TYR A 254 -22.35 -21.35 24.58
N ILE A 255 -22.82 -20.12 24.87
CA ILE A 255 -23.32 -19.73 26.21
C ILE A 255 -24.52 -20.62 26.61
N ARG A 256 -25.44 -20.89 25.67
CA ARG A 256 -26.64 -21.70 25.93
C ARG A 256 -26.35 -23.18 26.20
N LYS A 257 -25.28 -23.72 25.60
CA LYS A 257 -24.87 -25.11 25.85
C LYS A 257 -24.32 -25.36 27.26
N GLY A 258 -24.10 -24.29 28.04
CA GLY A 258 -23.81 -24.37 29.48
C GLY A 258 -22.59 -25.20 29.87
N LYS A 259 -21.53 -25.22 29.02
CA LYS A 259 -20.28 -25.94 29.35
C LYS A 259 -19.63 -25.35 30.61
N ALA A 260 -18.93 -26.18 31.40
CA ALA A 260 -18.33 -25.81 32.69
C ALA A 260 -17.51 -24.51 32.67
N GLY A 261 -16.77 -24.23 31.59
CA GLY A 261 -15.99 -22.99 31.43
C GLY A 261 -16.82 -21.70 31.35
N VAL A 262 -18.13 -21.77 31.05
CA VAL A 262 -19.01 -20.60 30.99
C VAL A 262 -19.32 -20.05 32.38
N TYR A 263 -19.40 -20.94 33.38
CA TYR A 263 -19.83 -20.61 34.76
C TYR A 263 -18.66 -20.34 35.70
N THR A 264 -17.41 -20.42 35.23
CA THR A 264 -16.24 -20.14 36.09
C THR A 264 -16.04 -18.63 36.26
N GLY A 265 -16.08 -18.12 37.48
CA GLY A 265 -15.85 -16.71 37.83
C GLY A 265 -16.75 -15.74 37.09
N ALA A 266 -16.15 -14.69 36.52
CA ALA A 266 -16.88 -13.65 35.78
C ALA A 266 -17.12 -13.99 34.28
N ASN A 267 -16.79 -15.20 33.81
CA ASN A 267 -16.85 -15.55 32.40
C ASN A 267 -18.26 -15.42 31.79
N ILE A 268 -19.29 -15.78 32.52
CA ILE A 268 -20.69 -15.67 32.06
C ILE A 268 -21.04 -14.19 31.74
N PHE A 269 -20.56 -13.26 32.58
CA PHE A 269 -20.77 -11.84 32.38
C PHE A 269 -20.04 -11.37 31.14
N LEU A 270 -18.75 -11.71 31.01
CA LEU A 270 -17.92 -11.37 29.86
C LEU A 270 -18.48 -11.91 28.55
N LEU A 271 -18.84 -13.21 28.53
CA LEU A 271 -19.36 -13.84 27.30
C LEU A 271 -20.72 -13.28 26.88
N ARG A 272 -21.63 -13.03 27.83
CA ARG A 272 -22.92 -12.40 27.54
C ARG A 272 -22.74 -10.99 27.00
N GLN A 273 -21.84 -10.21 27.58
CA GLN A 273 -21.55 -8.87 27.17
C GLN A 273 -20.89 -8.86 25.78
N LEU A 274 -19.93 -9.77 25.53
CA LEU A 274 -19.30 -9.97 24.24
C LEU A 274 -20.30 -10.36 23.15
N ALA A 275 -21.14 -11.35 23.42
CA ALA A 275 -22.15 -11.83 22.47
C ALA A 275 -23.18 -10.75 22.11
N SER A 276 -23.62 -9.98 23.11
CA SER A 276 -24.52 -8.83 22.90
C SER A 276 -23.84 -7.77 22.05
N LYS A 277 -22.59 -7.44 22.34
CA LYS A 277 -21.85 -6.38 21.67
C LYS A 277 -21.44 -6.76 20.25
N VAL A 278 -20.93 -7.97 20.02
CA VAL A 278 -20.64 -8.45 18.65
C VAL A 278 -21.89 -8.44 17.79
N LYS A 279 -23.07 -8.73 18.36
CA LYS A 279 -24.34 -8.65 17.63
C LYS A 279 -24.71 -7.22 17.23
N THR A 280 -24.55 -6.26 18.14
CA THR A 280 -24.93 -4.85 17.87
C THR A 280 -23.90 -4.13 17.01
N MET A 281 -22.66 -4.58 17.05
CA MET A 281 -21.50 -3.94 16.39
C MET A 281 -20.90 -4.75 15.25
N GLN A 282 -21.56 -5.83 14.80
CA GLN A 282 -21.06 -6.71 13.75
C GLN A 282 -20.62 -5.94 12.51
N PHE A 283 -21.37 -4.90 12.11
CA PHE A 283 -21.03 -4.06 10.96
C PHE A 283 -19.75 -3.23 11.24
N THR A 284 -19.66 -2.61 12.40
CA THR A 284 -18.49 -1.78 12.77
C THR A 284 -17.23 -2.65 12.90
N LEU A 285 -17.33 -3.83 13.51
CA LEU A 285 -16.19 -4.76 13.61
C LEU A 285 -15.74 -5.25 12.24
N GLY A 286 -16.68 -5.56 11.34
CA GLY A 286 -16.36 -5.91 9.96
C GLY A 286 -15.65 -4.78 9.23
N THR A 287 -16.16 -3.56 9.32
CA THR A 287 -15.52 -2.38 8.71
C THR A 287 -14.13 -2.15 9.29
N LEU A 288 -13.95 -2.24 10.62
CA LEU A 288 -12.64 -2.10 11.26
C LEU A 288 -11.64 -3.16 10.76
N THR A 289 -12.08 -4.41 10.64
CA THR A 289 -11.23 -5.49 10.11
C THR A 289 -10.80 -5.21 8.68
N ILE A 290 -11.71 -4.75 7.82
CA ILE A 290 -11.38 -4.38 6.43
C ILE A 290 -10.39 -3.21 6.40
N LEU A 291 -10.62 -2.17 7.22
CA LEU A 291 -9.72 -1.01 7.30
C LEU A 291 -8.30 -1.42 7.73
N PHE A 292 -8.19 -2.25 8.79
CA PHE A 292 -6.88 -2.74 9.23
C PHE A 292 -6.25 -3.68 8.20
N MET A 293 -7.03 -4.52 7.53
CA MET A 293 -6.54 -5.41 6.47
C MET A 293 -5.95 -4.60 5.31
N VAL A 294 -6.69 -3.63 4.78
CA VAL A 294 -6.22 -2.78 3.67
C VAL A 294 -5.02 -1.94 4.11
N ALA A 295 -5.01 -1.44 5.35
CA ALA A 295 -3.88 -0.70 5.89
C ALA A 295 -2.60 -1.56 5.97
N LEU A 296 -2.71 -2.78 6.48
CA LEU A 296 -1.55 -3.71 6.58
C LEU A 296 -1.06 -4.14 5.21
N VAL A 297 -1.96 -4.47 4.28
CA VAL A 297 -1.58 -4.82 2.89
C VAL A 297 -0.90 -3.64 2.21
N GLY A 298 -1.53 -2.46 2.23
CA GLY A 298 -1.00 -1.28 1.53
C GLY A 298 0.39 -0.86 2.02
N VAL A 299 0.62 -0.86 3.34
CA VAL A 299 1.95 -0.51 3.88
C VAL A 299 2.98 -1.63 3.64
N SER A 300 2.59 -2.90 3.75
CA SER A 300 3.51 -4.00 3.46
C SER A 300 3.96 -4.01 2.00
N ASP A 301 3.02 -3.80 1.09
CA ASP A 301 3.30 -3.74 -0.35
C ASP A 301 4.13 -2.50 -0.71
N ALA A 302 3.84 -1.35 -0.09
CA ALA A 302 4.65 -0.14 -0.27
C ALA A 302 6.11 -0.34 0.17
N LEU A 303 6.34 -0.98 1.33
CA LEU A 303 7.69 -1.29 1.81
C LEU A 303 8.41 -2.29 0.90
N MET A 304 7.68 -3.29 0.40
CA MET A 304 8.22 -4.27 -0.53
C MET A 304 8.61 -3.64 -1.87
N LEU A 305 7.74 -2.80 -2.44
CA LEU A 305 8.01 -2.06 -3.67
C LEU A 305 9.17 -1.09 -3.52
N ASN A 306 9.29 -0.41 -2.38
CA ASN A 306 10.42 0.48 -2.11
C ASN A 306 11.76 -0.27 -2.08
N GLN A 307 11.81 -1.45 -1.46
CA GLN A 307 13.01 -2.28 -1.48
C GLN A 307 13.32 -2.80 -2.88
N PHE A 308 12.29 -3.21 -3.62
CA PHE A 308 12.44 -3.62 -5.01
C PHE A 308 13.05 -2.51 -5.87
N GLN A 309 12.50 -1.31 -5.75
CA GLN A 309 12.99 -0.12 -6.46
C GLN A 309 14.49 0.12 -6.21
N ASN A 310 14.92 0.07 -4.95
CA ASN A 310 16.32 0.28 -4.60
C ASN A 310 17.24 -0.83 -5.14
N THR A 311 16.78 -2.08 -5.12
CA THR A 311 17.57 -3.21 -5.63
C THR A 311 17.62 -3.20 -7.15
N GLN A 312 16.50 -2.92 -7.81
CA GLN A 312 16.44 -2.84 -9.28
C GLN A 312 17.31 -1.71 -9.82
N ALA A 313 17.31 -0.55 -9.18
CA ALA A 313 18.16 0.57 -9.59
C ALA A 313 19.65 0.21 -9.58
N GLN A 314 20.09 -0.59 -8.60
CA GLN A 314 21.48 -1.06 -8.51
C GLN A 314 21.80 -2.19 -9.50
N GLU A 315 20.84 -3.09 -9.76
CA GLU A 315 21.06 -4.25 -10.64
C GLU A 315 20.89 -3.89 -12.14
N LYS A 316 20.01 -2.90 -12.45
CA LYS A 316 19.72 -2.50 -13.83
C LYS A 316 20.77 -1.55 -14.41
N TYR A 317 21.36 -0.67 -13.58
CA TYR A 317 22.31 0.34 -14.01
C TYR A 317 23.64 0.20 -13.27
N PRO A 318 24.43 -0.86 -13.56
CA PRO A 318 25.71 -1.09 -12.88
C PRO A 318 26.76 -0.06 -13.28
N PHE A 319 26.80 0.37 -14.55
CA PHE A 319 27.72 1.39 -15.08
C PHE A 319 27.09 2.78 -15.03
N ASP A 320 27.92 3.82 -14.89
CA ASP A 320 27.43 5.20 -14.81
C ASP A 320 26.81 5.68 -16.15
N VAL A 321 27.43 5.21 -17.26
CA VAL A 321 26.94 5.46 -18.63
C VAL A 321 27.03 4.16 -19.41
N CYS A 322 25.96 3.81 -20.14
CA CYS A 322 25.97 2.73 -21.12
C CYS A 322 25.28 3.21 -22.39
N ILE A 323 25.99 3.16 -23.52
CA ILE A 323 25.47 3.61 -24.82
C ILE A 323 25.55 2.48 -25.82
N TYR A 324 24.45 2.29 -26.55
CA TYR A 324 24.32 1.28 -27.60
C TYR A 324 24.49 1.90 -28.98
N SER A 325 25.07 1.14 -29.87
CA SER A 325 25.14 1.45 -31.28
C SER A 325 24.88 0.21 -32.12
N GLU A 326 23.99 0.35 -33.09
CA GLU A 326 23.64 -0.67 -34.07
C GLU A 326 24.82 -0.91 -35.03
N GLN A 327 25.72 0.07 -35.11
CA GLN A 327 26.95 -0.04 -35.95
C GLN A 327 27.94 -0.94 -35.21
N THR A 328 28.39 -1.95 -35.89
CA THR A 328 29.47 -2.82 -35.39
C THR A 328 30.81 -2.07 -35.44
N ASN A 329 31.62 -2.28 -34.39
CA ASN A 329 32.90 -1.63 -34.21
C ASN A 329 32.82 -0.08 -34.12
N HIS A 330 31.70 0.45 -33.64
CA HIS A 330 31.57 1.88 -33.37
C HIS A 330 32.53 2.32 -32.26
N GLU A 331 33.32 3.40 -32.50
CA GLU A 331 34.34 3.83 -31.52
C GLU A 331 33.83 4.78 -30.45
N PHE A 332 32.58 5.28 -30.56
CA PHE A 332 31.92 6.22 -29.63
C PHE A 332 32.76 7.49 -29.34
N LYS A 333 33.45 8.01 -30.30
CA LYS A 333 34.31 9.21 -30.12
C LYS A 333 33.48 10.46 -29.81
N ASP A 334 32.44 10.69 -30.59
CA ASP A 334 31.59 11.87 -30.45
C ASP A 334 30.83 11.85 -29.12
N GLU A 335 30.35 10.68 -28.70
CA GLU A 335 29.68 10.51 -27.44
C GLU A 335 30.63 10.68 -26.22
N LYS A 336 31.87 10.23 -26.33
CA LYS A 336 32.91 10.47 -25.31
C LYS A 336 33.23 11.96 -25.19
N GLU A 337 33.44 12.66 -26.29
CA GLU A 337 33.66 14.10 -26.28
C GLU A 337 32.48 14.86 -25.66
N LEU A 338 31.27 14.39 -25.90
CA LEU A 338 30.08 15.00 -25.34
C LEU A 338 29.99 14.77 -23.80
N ILE A 339 30.30 13.57 -23.32
CA ILE A 339 30.36 13.28 -21.91
C ILE A 339 31.43 14.07 -21.19
N GLU A 340 32.63 14.22 -21.81
CA GLU A 340 33.77 14.93 -21.25
C GLU A 340 33.54 16.45 -21.09
N LYS A 341 32.56 17.02 -21.80
CA LYS A 341 32.12 18.41 -21.56
C LYS A 341 31.49 18.62 -20.17
N TYR A 342 30.90 17.58 -19.59
CA TYR A 342 30.15 17.67 -18.33
C TYR A 342 30.83 16.94 -17.19
N ALA A 343 31.47 15.80 -17.45
CA ALA A 343 32.06 14.94 -16.45
C ALA A 343 33.35 14.31 -16.95
N GLN A 344 34.26 13.96 -16.04
CA GLN A 344 35.51 13.27 -16.40
C GLN A 344 35.26 11.77 -16.50
N ILE A 345 35.57 11.15 -17.65
CA ILE A 345 35.57 9.72 -17.82
C ILE A 345 36.80 9.15 -17.07
N THR A 346 36.55 8.29 -16.07
CA THR A 346 37.62 7.62 -15.31
C THR A 346 38.02 6.31 -15.92
N ASN A 347 37.07 5.58 -16.46
CA ASN A 347 37.27 4.32 -17.15
C ASN A 347 36.22 4.14 -18.23
N SER A 348 36.54 3.57 -19.36
CA SER A 348 35.59 3.23 -20.40
C SER A 348 36.02 2.03 -21.20
N LEU A 349 35.07 1.19 -21.57
CA LEU A 349 35.26 0.06 -22.46
C LEU A 349 34.25 0.14 -23.61
N VAL A 350 34.77 -0.04 -24.84
CA VAL A 350 33.96 -0.24 -26.04
C VAL A 350 34.11 -1.69 -26.44
N TYR A 351 32.99 -2.39 -26.63
CA TYR A 351 32.99 -3.82 -26.95
C TYR A 351 31.83 -4.17 -27.88
N ASN A 352 31.96 -5.32 -28.54
CA ASN A 352 30.93 -5.84 -29.43
C ASN A 352 30.22 -7.02 -28.82
N ILE A 353 28.96 -7.15 -29.11
CA ILE A 353 28.21 -8.39 -28.93
C ILE A 353 28.18 -9.14 -30.26
N TYR A 354 28.29 -10.46 -30.17
CA TYR A 354 28.39 -11.34 -31.33
C TYR A 354 27.20 -12.27 -31.41
N GLN A 355 26.92 -12.79 -32.59
CA GLN A 355 25.92 -13.82 -32.84
C GLN A 355 26.47 -14.87 -33.82
N ASP A 356 25.91 -16.08 -33.78
CA ASP A 356 26.31 -17.21 -34.66
C ASP A 356 25.09 -17.80 -35.42
N ASN A 357 23.99 -17.07 -35.53
CA ASN A 357 22.72 -17.51 -36.12
C ASN A 357 22.12 -18.76 -35.45
N THR A 358 22.47 -19.04 -34.18
CA THR A 358 21.85 -20.08 -33.37
C THR A 358 20.96 -19.47 -32.29
N GLY A 359 19.96 -20.22 -31.86
CA GLY A 359 19.04 -19.77 -30.80
C GLY A 359 18.71 -20.91 -29.83
N THR A 360 19.71 -21.74 -29.50
CA THR A 360 19.51 -22.93 -28.67
C THR A 360 19.13 -22.54 -27.24
N CYS A 361 19.80 -21.56 -26.65
CA CYS A 361 19.50 -21.05 -25.32
C CYS A 361 18.16 -20.31 -25.31
N TRP A 362 17.90 -19.52 -26.35
CA TRP A 362 16.64 -18.80 -26.52
C TRP A 362 15.45 -19.78 -26.59
N GLN A 363 15.53 -20.80 -27.43
CA GLN A 363 14.46 -21.82 -27.54
C GLN A 363 14.20 -22.50 -26.21
N TYR A 364 15.27 -22.89 -25.49
CA TYR A 364 15.13 -23.47 -24.18
C TYR A 364 14.40 -22.57 -23.19
N LEU A 365 14.72 -21.28 -23.16
CA LEU A 365 14.03 -20.32 -22.27
C LEU A 365 12.56 -20.15 -22.64
N VAL A 366 12.24 -20.02 -23.93
CA VAL A 366 10.84 -19.88 -24.40
C VAL A 366 10.01 -21.11 -24.01
N GLU A 367 10.56 -22.31 -24.11
CA GLU A 367 9.89 -23.55 -23.67
C GLU A 367 9.57 -23.54 -22.17
N GLN A 368 10.36 -22.86 -21.34
CA GLN A 368 10.10 -22.74 -19.90
C GLN A 368 9.01 -21.71 -19.58
N PHE A 369 8.70 -20.80 -20.50
CA PHE A 369 7.72 -19.72 -20.35
C PHE A 369 6.72 -19.69 -21.52
N PRO A 370 5.89 -20.71 -21.67
CA PRO A 370 4.99 -20.85 -22.85
C PRO A 370 3.91 -19.76 -22.93
N GLU A 371 3.65 -19.03 -21.84
CA GLU A 371 2.68 -17.94 -21.80
C GLU A 371 3.27 -16.59 -22.27
N THR A 372 4.57 -16.52 -22.52
CA THR A 372 5.24 -15.29 -22.94
C THR A 372 5.12 -15.18 -24.46
N ASP A 373 4.67 -14.01 -24.94
CA ASP A 373 4.66 -13.74 -26.39
C ASP A 373 6.12 -13.67 -26.88
N SER A 374 6.55 -14.71 -27.59
CA SER A 374 7.92 -14.87 -28.08
C SER A 374 8.25 -13.96 -29.27
N SER A 375 7.26 -13.24 -29.81
CA SER A 375 7.44 -12.35 -30.97
C SER A 375 8.32 -11.13 -30.68
N TYR A 376 8.43 -10.78 -29.39
CA TYR A 376 9.23 -9.62 -28.92
C TYR A 376 10.68 -9.95 -28.56
N TYR A 377 11.11 -11.21 -28.65
CA TYR A 377 12.45 -11.62 -28.26
C TYR A 377 13.30 -12.00 -29.48
N PHE A 378 14.57 -11.70 -29.40
CA PHE A 378 15.53 -12.16 -30.41
C PHE A 378 15.54 -13.67 -30.48
N GLN A 379 15.61 -14.16 -31.69
CA GLN A 379 15.70 -15.59 -31.98
C GLN A 379 17.11 -16.12 -31.91
N TYR A 380 18.11 -15.27 -31.61
CA TYR A 380 19.53 -15.65 -31.59
C TYR A 380 20.10 -15.60 -30.21
N ASP A 381 21.07 -16.49 -29.97
CA ASP A 381 21.92 -16.42 -28.80
C ASP A 381 22.98 -15.33 -29.00
N THR A 382 23.27 -14.57 -27.96
CA THR A 382 24.24 -13.49 -27.98
C THR A 382 25.46 -13.80 -27.14
N TYR A 383 26.64 -13.43 -27.66
CA TYR A 383 27.92 -13.79 -27.12
C TYR A 383 28.78 -12.55 -26.86
N ILE A 384 29.60 -12.62 -25.79
CA ILE A 384 30.63 -11.65 -25.45
C ILE A 384 31.96 -12.35 -25.28
N ARG A 385 33.06 -11.69 -25.66
CA ARG A 385 34.42 -12.16 -25.45
C ARG A 385 34.77 -12.22 -23.96
N LEU A 386 35.52 -13.22 -23.56
CA LEU A 386 35.98 -13.36 -22.18
C LEU A 386 36.82 -12.15 -21.74
N SER A 387 37.69 -11.61 -22.62
CA SER A 387 38.49 -10.42 -22.35
C SER A 387 37.64 -9.18 -22.04
N ASP A 388 36.62 -8.93 -22.87
CA ASP A 388 35.68 -7.81 -22.68
C ASP A 388 34.86 -7.98 -21.41
N TYR A 389 34.35 -9.18 -21.20
CA TYR A 389 33.61 -9.54 -19.99
C TYR A 389 34.44 -9.33 -18.71
N ASN A 390 35.71 -9.78 -18.70
CA ASN A 390 36.60 -9.58 -17.56
C ASN A 390 36.94 -8.09 -17.33
N SER A 391 37.09 -7.32 -18.38
CA SER A 391 37.28 -5.87 -18.27
C SER A 391 36.07 -5.19 -17.65
N LEU A 392 34.86 -5.54 -18.06
CA LEU A 392 33.63 -5.06 -17.45
C LEU A 392 33.47 -5.49 -15.99
N ARG A 393 33.81 -6.75 -15.68
CA ARG A 393 33.83 -7.24 -14.28
C ARG A 393 34.82 -6.45 -13.43
N GLN A 394 35.98 -6.10 -13.97
CA GLN A 394 36.97 -5.31 -13.25
C GLN A 394 36.46 -3.89 -12.98
N MET A 395 35.77 -3.26 -13.93
CA MET A 395 35.10 -1.98 -13.72
C MET A 395 34.07 -2.05 -12.57
N LEU A 396 33.35 -3.15 -12.45
CA LEU A 396 32.40 -3.40 -11.39
C LEU A 396 33.03 -3.87 -10.06
N GLY A 397 34.36 -3.93 -9.96
CA GLY A 397 35.07 -4.44 -8.79
C GLY A 397 34.91 -5.94 -8.56
N LEU A 398 34.47 -6.71 -9.56
CA LEU A 398 34.29 -8.15 -9.50
C LEU A 398 35.57 -8.86 -9.91
N LYS A 399 35.77 -10.09 -9.39
CA LYS A 399 36.92 -10.91 -9.77
C LYS A 399 36.82 -11.39 -11.21
N PRO A 400 37.94 -11.39 -11.97
CA PRO A 400 37.96 -11.97 -13.30
C PRO A 400 37.69 -13.47 -13.27
N VAL A 401 37.20 -14.00 -14.40
CA VAL A 401 36.86 -15.41 -14.57
C VAL A 401 37.81 -15.99 -15.65
N SER A 402 38.13 -17.25 -15.53
CA SER A 402 38.94 -17.98 -16.53
C SER A 402 38.12 -19.09 -17.18
N LEU A 403 38.24 -19.22 -18.48
CA LEU A 403 37.73 -20.35 -19.26
C LEU A 403 38.91 -21.18 -19.80
N THR A 404 38.77 -22.49 -19.82
CA THR A 404 39.77 -23.41 -20.34
C THR A 404 39.20 -24.24 -21.49
N GLY A 405 39.85 -24.20 -22.64
CA GLY A 405 39.39 -24.95 -23.83
C GLY A 405 38.00 -24.50 -24.29
N ASN A 406 37.18 -25.47 -24.68
CA ASN A 406 35.79 -25.20 -25.14
C ASN A 406 34.84 -25.11 -23.96
N GLN A 407 34.97 -24.05 -23.15
CA GLN A 407 34.05 -23.73 -22.07
C GLN A 407 33.34 -22.42 -22.34
N TYR A 408 32.13 -22.31 -21.82
CA TYR A 408 31.36 -21.07 -21.83
C TYR A 408 30.75 -20.78 -20.44
N LEU A 409 30.36 -19.56 -20.19
CA LEU A 409 29.61 -19.14 -19.01
C LEU A 409 28.27 -18.58 -19.43
N ILE A 410 27.28 -18.69 -18.54
CA ILE A 410 26.02 -18.00 -18.65
C ILE A 410 25.99 -16.86 -17.63
N GLN A 411 25.98 -15.63 -18.12
CA GLN A 411 25.65 -14.46 -17.33
C GLN A 411 24.14 -14.24 -17.42
N THR A 412 23.41 -14.24 -16.30
CA THR A 412 21.94 -14.18 -16.29
C THR A 412 21.42 -13.50 -15.05
N LYS A 413 20.12 -13.15 -15.04
CA LYS A 413 19.46 -12.62 -13.86
C LYS A 413 19.23 -13.70 -12.79
N LYS A 414 19.28 -13.32 -11.51
CA LYS A 414 19.11 -14.24 -10.35
C LYS A 414 17.85 -15.11 -10.45
N ARG A 415 16.74 -14.57 -10.99
CA ARG A 415 15.46 -15.30 -11.16
C ARG A 415 15.58 -16.51 -12.09
N LEU A 416 16.46 -16.44 -13.10
CA LEU A 416 16.63 -17.46 -14.13
C LEU A 416 17.67 -18.52 -13.75
N LYS A 417 18.49 -18.29 -12.71
CA LYS A 417 19.55 -19.23 -12.33
C LYS A 417 19.09 -20.68 -12.21
N LYS A 418 17.95 -20.91 -11.56
CA LYS A 418 17.43 -22.27 -11.36
C LYS A 418 16.96 -22.93 -12.65
N ILE A 419 16.54 -22.13 -13.62
CA ILE A 419 16.07 -22.59 -14.92
C ILE A 419 17.27 -23.06 -15.77
N TRP A 420 18.40 -22.38 -15.65
CA TRP A 420 19.60 -22.74 -16.39
C TRP A 420 20.31 -23.99 -15.89
N ILE A 421 20.15 -24.39 -14.62
CA ILE A 421 20.86 -25.55 -14.05
C ILE A 421 20.68 -26.83 -14.87
N PRO A 422 19.46 -27.27 -15.26
CA PRO A 422 19.28 -28.46 -16.08
C PRO A 422 19.86 -28.32 -17.50
N PHE A 423 19.88 -27.09 -18.03
CA PHE A 423 20.42 -26.83 -19.36
C PHE A 423 21.95 -27.05 -19.40
N THR A 424 22.64 -26.68 -18.33
CA THR A 424 24.13 -26.78 -18.25
C THR A 424 24.67 -28.19 -18.11
N GLU A 425 23.81 -29.20 -17.91
CA GLU A 425 24.21 -30.60 -17.85
C GLU A 425 24.58 -31.18 -19.24
N LYS A 426 24.16 -30.51 -20.30
CA LYS A 426 24.41 -30.90 -21.70
C LYS A 426 25.38 -29.92 -22.34
N PRO A 427 26.26 -30.42 -23.25
CA PRO A 427 27.10 -29.53 -24.02
C PRO A 427 26.27 -28.66 -24.96
N LEU A 428 26.64 -27.40 -25.08
CA LEU A 428 26.07 -26.44 -26.04
C LEU A 428 26.90 -26.47 -27.32
N LYS A 429 26.25 -26.65 -28.45
CA LYS A 429 26.91 -26.49 -29.75
C LYS A 429 27.03 -25.02 -30.08
N ILE A 430 28.27 -24.54 -30.16
CA ILE A 430 28.57 -23.20 -30.65
C ILE A 430 29.32 -23.41 -31.97
N GLN A 431 28.70 -22.98 -33.06
CA GLN A 431 29.18 -23.28 -34.42
C GLN A 431 29.28 -24.81 -34.62
N ASN A 432 30.49 -25.33 -34.79
CA ASN A 432 30.73 -26.76 -35.05
C ASN A 432 31.42 -27.50 -33.87
N ALA A 433 31.56 -26.85 -32.72
CA ALA A 433 32.23 -27.42 -31.54
C ALA A 433 31.29 -27.54 -30.33
N ASP A 434 31.47 -28.56 -29.54
CA ASP A 434 30.74 -28.77 -28.30
C ASP A 434 31.43 -28.01 -27.17
N TYR A 435 30.70 -27.16 -26.48
CA TYR A 435 31.15 -26.36 -25.33
C TYR A 435 30.47 -26.85 -24.05
N THR A 436 31.24 -26.90 -22.96
CA THR A 436 30.72 -27.24 -21.63
C THR A 436 30.52 -25.97 -20.77
N CYS A 437 29.45 -25.90 -20.01
CA CYS A 437 29.23 -24.77 -19.15
C CYS A 437 30.18 -24.78 -17.94
N ALA A 438 30.96 -23.72 -17.77
CA ALA A 438 31.87 -23.55 -16.63
C ALA A 438 31.17 -22.93 -15.41
N GLY A 439 30.03 -22.31 -15.60
CA GLY A 439 29.26 -21.73 -14.49
C GLY A 439 28.15 -20.79 -14.91
N ILE A 440 27.26 -20.49 -13.95
CA ILE A 440 26.16 -19.53 -14.09
C ILE A 440 26.42 -18.36 -13.13
N TYR A 441 26.59 -17.18 -13.68
CA TYR A 441 26.87 -15.94 -12.95
C TYR A 441 25.63 -15.06 -12.91
N THR A 442 25.38 -14.44 -11.75
CA THR A 442 24.16 -13.67 -11.48
C THR A 442 24.43 -12.36 -10.77
N GLU A 443 25.68 -11.91 -10.75
CA GLU A 443 26.02 -10.56 -10.29
C GLU A 443 25.39 -9.51 -11.19
N ALA A 444 25.19 -8.29 -10.67
CA ALA A 444 24.67 -7.19 -11.47
C ALA A 444 25.58 -6.92 -12.66
N PHE A 445 25.02 -7.04 -13.85
CA PHE A 445 25.71 -6.85 -15.12
C PHE A 445 24.68 -6.35 -16.11
N GLU A 446 25.00 -5.32 -16.89
CA GLU A 446 24.02 -4.74 -17.82
C GLU A 446 23.59 -5.76 -18.87
N GLN A 447 22.31 -6.11 -18.85
CA GLN A 447 21.72 -7.09 -19.76
C GLN A 447 20.29 -6.71 -20.17
N SER A 448 19.79 -5.59 -19.61
CA SER A 448 18.41 -5.19 -19.88
C SER A 448 18.26 -4.74 -21.31
N GLY A 449 17.36 -5.37 -22.01
CA GLY A 449 16.84 -4.89 -23.26
C GLY A 449 17.60 -5.29 -24.52
N HIS A 450 18.71 -6.05 -24.40
CA HIS A 450 19.53 -6.30 -25.59
C HIS A 450 19.11 -7.46 -26.43
N ASN A 451 18.73 -8.54 -25.78
CA ASN A 451 18.26 -9.73 -26.49
C ASN A 451 16.92 -10.23 -25.96
N GLY A 452 16.26 -9.44 -25.11
CA GLY A 452 14.99 -9.79 -24.51
C GLY A 452 14.99 -11.01 -23.61
N ALA A 453 16.09 -11.76 -23.55
CA ALA A 453 16.15 -13.06 -22.90
C ALA A 453 16.83 -13.05 -21.52
N ASP A 454 17.29 -11.89 -21.04
CA ASP A 454 17.90 -11.74 -19.72
C ASP A 454 19.15 -12.61 -19.47
N TYR A 455 19.88 -12.95 -20.54
CA TYR A 455 21.12 -13.72 -20.46
C TYR A 455 22.12 -13.29 -21.55
N LEU A 456 23.38 -13.62 -21.30
CA LEU A 456 24.49 -13.38 -22.21
C LEU A 456 25.48 -14.55 -22.07
N LEU A 457 25.97 -15.08 -23.18
CA LEU A 457 26.94 -16.17 -23.20
C LEU A 457 28.37 -15.59 -23.28
N VAL A 458 29.21 -15.99 -22.36
CA VAL A 458 30.62 -15.61 -22.34
C VAL A 458 31.45 -16.74 -22.92
N VAL A 459 32.22 -16.47 -23.95
CA VAL A 459 33.04 -17.47 -24.67
C VAL A 459 34.49 -17.00 -24.75
N PRO A 460 35.44 -17.92 -24.95
CA PRO A 460 36.84 -17.56 -25.25
C PRO A 460 36.93 -16.64 -26.46
N ASP A 461 37.90 -15.74 -26.48
CA ASP A 461 38.04 -14.71 -27.54
C ASP A 461 38.19 -15.33 -28.94
N ASP A 462 38.91 -16.48 -29.03
CA ASP A 462 39.09 -17.19 -30.28
C ASP A 462 37.78 -17.73 -30.87
N SER A 463 36.79 -18.01 -30.05
CA SER A 463 35.50 -18.51 -30.49
C SER A 463 34.69 -17.46 -31.27
N THR A 464 34.92 -16.18 -31.01
CA THR A 464 34.20 -15.06 -31.68
C THR A 464 34.76 -14.74 -33.06
N VAL A 465 35.90 -15.26 -33.45
CA VAL A 465 36.51 -14.97 -34.76
C VAL A 465 35.64 -15.38 -35.93
N PHE A 466 34.83 -16.42 -35.76
CA PHE A 466 33.92 -16.94 -36.77
C PHE A 466 32.46 -16.48 -36.56
N MET A 467 32.21 -15.64 -35.54
CA MET A 467 30.91 -15.08 -35.26
C MET A 467 30.74 -13.71 -35.96
N THR A 468 29.51 -13.35 -36.23
CA THR A 468 29.21 -12.04 -36.80
C THR A 468 29.07 -11.02 -35.67
N PRO A 469 29.77 -9.91 -35.67
CA PRO A 469 29.50 -8.80 -34.78
C PRO A 469 28.06 -8.32 -34.98
N TYR A 470 27.32 -8.17 -33.89
CA TYR A 470 25.90 -7.89 -33.94
C TYR A 470 25.60 -6.41 -33.66
N TYR A 471 26.06 -5.90 -32.54
CA TYR A 471 26.03 -4.47 -32.17
C TYR A 471 27.20 -4.12 -31.26
N SER A 472 27.45 -2.81 -31.09
CA SER A 472 28.52 -2.30 -30.23
C SER A 472 27.95 -1.62 -28.99
N LEU A 473 28.71 -1.63 -27.91
CA LEU A 473 28.40 -0.96 -26.65
C LEU A 473 29.58 -0.17 -26.14
N MET A 474 29.28 0.92 -25.43
CA MET A 474 30.23 1.62 -24.59
C MET A 474 29.71 1.62 -23.16
N ALA A 475 30.50 1.07 -22.23
CA ALA A 475 30.28 1.22 -20.80
C ALA A 475 31.33 2.19 -20.25
N ALA A 476 30.92 3.14 -19.40
CA ALA A 476 31.84 4.10 -18.79
C ALA A 476 31.51 4.37 -17.32
N GLU A 477 32.57 4.64 -16.57
CA GLU A 477 32.54 5.20 -15.23
C GLU A 477 32.98 6.65 -15.28
N ILE A 478 32.27 7.52 -14.59
CA ILE A 478 32.51 8.96 -14.64
C ILE A 478 32.68 9.54 -13.24
N LYS A 479 33.39 10.67 -13.19
CA LYS A 479 33.51 11.50 -12.00
C LYS A 479 32.83 12.84 -12.27
N GLY A 480 31.69 13.06 -11.66
CA GLY A 480 30.82 14.22 -11.87
C GLY A 480 29.38 13.82 -12.05
N SER A 481 28.53 14.75 -12.46
CA SER A 481 27.10 14.52 -12.76
C SER A 481 26.82 14.90 -14.21
N LEU A 482 25.97 14.13 -14.87
CA LEU A 482 25.54 14.40 -16.24
C LEU A 482 24.17 15.09 -16.23
N PRO A 483 23.95 16.08 -17.12
CA PRO A 483 22.64 16.71 -17.24
C PRO A 483 21.64 15.77 -17.93
N ASN A 484 20.35 15.90 -17.61
CA ASN A 484 19.28 15.13 -18.25
C ASN A 484 19.22 15.33 -19.76
N THR A 485 19.63 16.51 -20.23
CA THR A 485 19.67 16.85 -21.65
C THR A 485 20.73 16.08 -22.45
N LEU A 486 21.65 15.37 -21.79
CA LEU A 486 22.69 14.60 -22.49
C LEU A 486 22.06 13.47 -23.33
N TYR A 487 21.02 12.85 -22.87
CA TYR A 487 20.25 11.84 -23.59
C TYR A 487 19.81 12.40 -24.96
N ASP A 488 19.10 13.54 -24.96
CA ASP A 488 18.61 14.18 -26.18
C ASP A 488 19.74 14.62 -27.10
N GLN A 489 20.87 15.08 -26.54
CA GLN A 489 22.03 15.49 -27.30
C GLN A 489 22.69 14.32 -28.03
N VAL A 490 22.80 13.16 -27.41
CA VAL A 490 23.32 11.93 -28.04
C VAL A 490 22.39 11.46 -29.16
N LEU A 491 21.07 11.47 -28.93
CA LEU A 491 20.11 11.11 -29.97
C LEU A 491 20.14 12.08 -31.14
N ALA A 492 20.22 13.39 -30.89
CA ALA A 492 20.33 14.40 -31.91
C ALA A 492 21.59 14.24 -32.76
N GLN A 493 22.74 13.85 -32.17
CA GLN A 493 23.96 13.52 -32.92
C GLN A 493 23.76 12.35 -33.89
N ARG A 494 22.86 11.45 -33.59
CA ARG A 494 22.49 10.32 -34.46
C ARG A 494 21.37 10.64 -35.45
N GLY A 495 20.89 11.89 -35.46
CA GLY A 495 19.81 12.33 -36.35
C GLY A 495 18.42 11.91 -35.90
N ILE A 496 18.28 11.50 -34.63
CA ILE A 496 17.00 11.15 -34.01
C ILE A 496 16.44 12.39 -33.32
N GLU A 497 15.32 12.94 -33.83
CA GLU A 497 14.67 14.09 -33.23
C GLU A 497 13.84 13.65 -32.02
N THR A 498 14.16 14.20 -30.85
CA THR A 498 13.39 13.95 -29.63
C THR A 498 12.19 14.89 -29.53
N ASN A 499 11.10 14.54 -30.19
CA ASN A 499 9.78 15.12 -29.92
C ASN A 499 9.08 14.32 -28.81
N ASN A 500 7.96 14.80 -28.31
CA ASN A 500 7.22 14.17 -27.17
C ASN A 500 6.83 12.68 -27.36
N ASP A 501 7.02 12.10 -28.55
CA ASP A 501 6.76 10.70 -28.91
C ASP A 501 8.06 9.96 -29.28
N SER A 502 9.09 10.13 -28.47
CA SER A 502 10.45 9.58 -28.69
C SER A 502 10.51 8.05 -28.95
N TYR A 503 9.54 7.28 -28.49
CA TYR A 503 9.49 5.84 -28.72
C TYR A 503 9.21 5.48 -30.18
N GLU A 504 8.24 6.11 -30.83
CA GLU A 504 7.93 5.87 -32.24
C GLU A 504 9.10 6.28 -33.16
N GLU A 505 9.85 7.33 -32.81
CA GLU A 505 10.99 7.79 -33.59
C GLU A 505 12.19 6.86 -33.44
N ILE A 506 12.41 6.28 -32.26
CA ILE A 506 13.45 5.27 -32.04
C ILE A 506 13.10 3.98 -32.76
N ASP A 507 11.86 3.54 -32.70
CA ASP A 507 11.38 2.36 -33.43
C ASP A 507 11.53 2.57 -34.94
N ASN A 508 11.14 3.73 -35.47
CA ASN A 508 11.31 4.08 -36.87
C ASN A 508 12.79 4.15 -37.28
N TYR A 509 13.67 4.62 -36.40
CA TYR A 509 15.10 4.62 -36.63
C TYR A 509 15.66 3.21 -36.70
N ILE A 510 15.25 2.33 -35.78
CA ILE A 510 15.69 0.93 -35.75
C ILE A 510 15.15 0.18 -36.97
N ASP A 511 13.90 0.38 -37.33
CA ASP A 511 13.26 -0.26 -38.51
C ASP A 511 13.87 0.18 -39.84
N ASN A 512 14.39 1.39 -39.91
CA ASN A 512 15.05 1.92 -41.11
C ASN A 512 16.54 1.56 -41.23
N LEU A 513 17.10 0.85 -40.21
CA LEU A 513 18.46 0.36 -40.34
C LEU A 513 18.50 -0.76 -41.40
N ASP A 514 19.28 -0.57 -42.43
CA ASP A 514 19.44 -1.50 -43.58
C ASP A 514 20.26 -2.74 -43.14
N ARG A 515 19.71 -3.56 -42.26
CA ARG A 515 20.33 -4.81 -41.76
C ARG A 515 19.58 -6.08 -42.10
N GLY A 516 18.68 -6.01 -43.08
CA GLY A 516 17.88 -7.15 -43.47
C GLY A 516 16.45 -7.08 -42.90
N THR A 517 15.57 -7.90 -43.45
CA THR A 517 14.17 -8.00 -43.01
C THR A 517 13.96 -9.17 -42.08
N GLY A 518 13.17 -8.98 -41.03
CA GLY A 518 12.76 -10.07 -40.14
C GLY A 518 13.80 -10.40 -39.06
N SER A 519 14.36 -11.61 -39.09
CA SER A 519 15.25 -12.13 -38.04
C SER A 519 16.58 -11.38 -37.89
N ASP A 520 16.95 -10.54 -38.85
CA ASP A 520 18.20 -9.77 -38.80
C ASP A 520 18.01 -8.39 -38.17
N ALA A 521 16.77 -7.98 -37.88
CA ALA A 521 16.51 -6.74 -37.19
C ALA A 521 17.07 -6.75 -35.76
N ILE A 522 17.79 -5.69 -35.39
CA ILE A 522 18.33 -5.54 -34.05
C ILE A 522 17.27 -4.86 -33.17
N TYR A 523 16.78 -5.56 -32.20
CA TYR A 523 16.01 -4.93 -31.13
C TYR A 523 16.97 -4.52 -30.01
N ILE A 524 17.34 -3.25 -30.03
CA ILE A 524 18.11 -2.69 -28.95
C ILE A 524 17.13 -1.91 -28.11
N SER A 525 16.61 -2.35 -27.08
CA SER A 525 15.79 -1.60 -26.13
C SER A 525 15.23 -0.26 -26.64
N ASP A 526 14.07 0.14 -26.24
CA ASP A 526 13.47 1.47 -26.51
C ASP A 526 14.36 2.66 -26.09
N LYS A 527 15.52 2.40 -25.47
CA LYS A 527 16.46 3.42 -24.98
C LYS A 527 17.88 3.05 -25.38
N LEU A 528 18.52 3.91 -26.18
CA LEU A 528 19.89 3.72 -26.68
C LEU A 528 20.97 4.23 -25.73
N VAL A 529 20.61 5.10 -24.79
CA VAL A 529 21.53 5.74 -23.85
C VAL A 529 21.01 5.58 -22.44
N PHE A 530 21.78 4.94 -21.58
CA PHE A 530 21.49 4.77 -20.16
C PHE A 530 22.44 5.62 -19.33
N LEU A 531 21.85 6.51 -18.52
CA LEU A 531 22.54 7.37 -17.58
C LEU A 531 22.10 7.02 -16.17
N LYS A 532 22.95 6.32 -15.42
CA LYS A 532 22.62 5.74 -14.11
C LYS A 532 21.90 6.71 -13.18
N ASP A 533 22.41 7.92 -13.02
CA ASP A 533 21.83 8.89 -12.09
C ASP A 533 20.42 9.33 -12.54
N ASN A 534 20.24 9.57 -13.84
CA ASN A 534 18.97 10.04 -14.38
C ASN A 534 17.94 8.93 -14.42
N ASP A 535 18.32 7.77 -14.98
CA ASP A 535 17.44 6.61 -15.12
C ASP A 535 17.04 6.02 -13.76
N THR A 536 17.96 6.04 -12.80
CA THR A 536 17.65 5.65 -11.43
C THR A 536 16.62 6.59 -10.79
N LYS A 537 16.76 7.90 -11.01
CA LYS A 537 15.78 8.89 -10.50
C LYS A 537 14.42 8.69 -11.17
N GLU A 538 14.39 8.54 -12.49
CA GLU A 538 13.16 8.31 -13.25
C GLU A 538 12.46 7.03 -12.82
N MET A 539 13.17 5.90 -12.72
CA MET A 539 12.62 4.64 -12.26
C MET A 539 12.13 4.72 -10.81
N LYS A 540 12.89 5.34 -9.91
CA LYS A 540 12.48 5.57 -8.53
C LYS A 540 11.23 6.43 -8.47
N PHE A 541 11.14 7.43 -9.31
CA PHE A 541 9.97 8.28 -9.41
C PHE A 541 8.73 7.50 -9.86
N LEU A 542 8.84 6.75 -10.96
CA LEU A 542 7.73 5.95 -11.50
C LEU A 542 7.15 4.99 -10.44
N LEU A 543 8.00 4.25 -9.74
CA LEU A 543 7.55 3.34 -8.69
C LEU A 543 7.01 4.08 -7.45
N SER A 544 7.57 5.24 -7.12
CA SER A 544 7.09 6.08 -6.01
C SER A 544 5.66 6.57 -6.25
N THR A 545 5.21 6.70 -7.49
CA THR A 545 3.82 7.01 -7.84
C THR A 545 2.82 5.97 -7.34
N LEU A 546 3.25 4.72 -7.19
CA LEU A 546 2.45 3.63 -6.62
C LEU A 546 2.66 3.48 -5.11
N ILE A 547 3.92 3.51 -4.67
CA ILE A 547 4.31 3.29 -3.27
C ILE A 547 3.63 4.30 -2.36
N PHE A 548 3.64 5.55 -2.77
CA PHE A 548 3.19 6.64 -1.92
C PHE A 548 1.68 6.63 -1.66
N PRO A 549 0.79 6.56 -2.68
CA PRO A 549 -0.66 6.45 -2.44
C PRO A 549 -1.04 5.22 -1.62
N LEU A 550 -0.40 4.07 -1.85
CA LEU A 550 -0.64 2.84 -1.09
C LEU A 550 -0.30 3.02 0.40
N PHE A 551 0.87 3.56 0.69
CA PHE A 551 1.30 3.85 2.05
C PHE A 551 0.36 4.83 2.75
N TYR A 552 0.00 5.91 2.07
CA TYR A 552 -0.85 6.96 2.62
C TYR A 552 -2.29 6.48 2.89
N VAL A 553 -2.91 5.78 1.95
CA VAL A 553 -4.23 5.16 2.14
C VAL A 553 -4.20 4.21 3.33
N GLY A 554 -3.15 3.40 3.45
CA GLY A 554 -2.96 2.52 4.60
C GLY A 554 -2.92 3.28 5.93
N LEU A 555 -2.16 4.38 5.98
CA LEU A 555 -2.04 5.22 7.17
C LEU A 555 -3.37 5.90 7.55
N VAL A 556 -4.08 6.45 6.57
CA VAL A 556 -5.41 7.07 6.79
C VAL A 556 -6.40 6.02 7.32
N PHE A 557 -6.43 4.84 6.73
CA PHE A 557 -7.33 3.77 7.14
C PHE A 557 -7.03 3.29 8.57
N LEU A 558 -5.75 3.17 8.93
CA LEU A 558 -5.33 2.88 10.29
C LEU A 558 -5.84 3.95 11.26
N CYS A 559 -5.61 5.21 10.96
CA CYS A 559 -6.00 6.33 11.81
C CYS A 559 -7.51 6.39 12.00
N VAL A 560 -8.29 6.18 10.94
CA VAL A 560 -9.76 6.13 11.00
C VAL A 560 -10.22 4.95 11.86
N ALA A 561 -9.64 3.77 11.66
CA ALA A 561 -10.00 2.56 12.40
C ALA A 561 -9.74 2.74 13.91
N LEU A 562 -8.56 3.26 14.28
CA LEU A 562 -8.18 3.54 15.67
C LEU A 562 -9.13 4.56 16.31
N THR A 563 -9.45 5.61 15.58
CA THR A 563 -10.36 6.65 16.06
C THR A 563 -11.76 6.11 16.33
N VAL A 564 -12.31 5.35 15.39
CA VAL A 564 -13.63 4.72 15.55
C VAL A 564 -13.64 3.78 16.74
N LEU A 565 -12.59 2.98 16.90
CA LEU A 565 -12.48 2.03 18.01
C LEU A 565 -12.40 2.74 19.36
N ALA A 566 -11.58 3.79 19.48
CA ALA A 566 -11.44 4.59 20.69
C ALA A 566 -12.75 5.29 21.08
N VAL A 567 -13.38 5.98 20.12
CA VAL A 567 -14.67 6.66 20.31
C VAL A 567 -15.73 5.69 20.78
N GLN A 568 -15.77 4.50 20.20
CA GLN A 568 -16.72 3.48 20.54
C GLN A 568 -16.54 2.96 21.95
N GLN A 569 -15.32 2.67 22.36
CA GLN A 569 -15.04 2.20 23.73
C GLN A 569 -15.39 3.27 24.77
N LEU A 570 -15.07 4.53 24.47
CA LEU A 570 -15.43 5.63 25.38
C LEU A 570 -16.94 5.83 25.48
N SER A 571 -17.69 5.66 24.38
CA SER A 571 -19.15 5.65 24.41
C SER A 571 -19.71 4.57 25.33
N ASP A 572 -19.14 3.37 25.20
CA ASP A 572 -19.59 2.23 25.95
C ASP A 572 -19.26 2.34 27.45
N SER A 573 -18.20 3.08 27.81
CA SER A 573 -17.84 3.29 29.23
C SER A 573 -18.99 3.87 30.03
N GLY A 574 -19.76 4.83 29.43
CA GLY A 574 -20.96 5.41 30.04
C GLY A 574 -22.08 4.38 30.27
N LYS A 575 -22.36 3.55 29.25
CA LYS A 575 -23.40 2.50 29.33
C LYS A 575 -23.07 1.41 30.34
N TYR A 576 -21.77 1.06 30.42
CA TYR A 576 -21.32 -0.01 31.31
C TYR A 576 -21.10 0.43 32.76
N LYS A 577 -20.98 1.73 33.02
CA LYS A 577 -20.77 2.29 34.37
C LYS A 577 -21.76 1.71 35.39
N TYR A 578 -23.04 1.71 35.08
CA TYR A 578 -24.08 1.16 35.96
C TYR A 578 -23.92 -0.36 36.19
N ARG A 579 -23.58 -1.12 35.13
CA ARG A 579 -23.40 -2.57 35.25
C ARG A 579 -22.20 -2.95 36.12
N TYR A 580 -21.11 -2.21 36.02
CA TYR A 580 -19.92 -2.42 36.85
C TYR A 580 -20.15 -2.00 38.31
N GLN A 581 -20.95 -0.94 38.55
CA GLN A 581 -21.38 -0.58 39.91
C GLN A 581 -22.23 -1.68 40.55
N LEU A 582 -23.10 -2.30 39.78
CA LEU A 582 -23.92 -3.42 40.26
C LEU A 582 -23.05 -4.63 40.66
N LEU A 583 -22.01 -4.95 39.83
CA LEU A 583 -21.06 -6.01 40.16
C LEU A 583 -20.30 -5.73 41.48
N GLY A 584 -19.89 -4.46 41.68
CA GLY A 584 -19.28 -4.02 42.94
C GLY A 584 -20.23 -4.17 44.16
N LYS A 585 -21.53 -3.81 43.98
CA LYS A 585 -22.56 -3.98 45.01
C LYS A 585 -22.85 -5.47 45.31
N LEU A 586 -22.62 -6.38 44.34
CA LEU A 586 -22.72 -7.83 44.51
C LEU A 586 -21.47 -8.46 45.15
N GLY A 587 -20.50 -7.65 45.62
CA GLY A 587 -19.35 -8.12 46.41
C GLY A 587 -18.07 -8.37 45.58
N MET A 588 -18.03 -8.01 44.30
CA MET A 588 -16.83 -8.18 43.50
C MET A 588 -15.73 -7.18 43.90
N ARG A 589 -14.53 -7.69 44.19
CA ARG A 589 -13.40 -6.88 44.62
C ARG A 589 -12.89 -5.95 43.46
N ALA A 590 -12.33 -4.80 43.82
CA ALA A 590 -11.81 -3.85 42.85
C ALA A 590 -10.76 -4.45 41.91
N LYS A 591 -9.94 -5.40 42.38
CA LYS A 591 -8.94 -6.12 41.57
C LYS A 591 -9.60 -7.02 40.50
N GLU A 592 -10.65 -7.73 40.89
CA GLU A 592 -11.43 -8.61 39.99
C GLU A 592 -12.19 -7.80 38.94
N LEU A 593 -12.75 -6.65 39.37
CA LEU A 593 -13.42 -5.70 38.46
C LEU A 593 -12.45 -5.17 37.40
N ASN A 594 -11.23 -4.81 37.81
CA ASN A 594 -10.18 -4.37 36.88
C ASN A 594 -9.78 -5.46 35.87
N GLN A 595 -9.70 -6.72 36.33
CA GLN A 595 -9.40 -7.83 35.41
C GLN A 595 -10.54 -8.08 34.42
N VAL A 596 -11.76 -7.90 34.80
CA VAL A 596 -12.94 -8.04 33.91
C VAL A 596 -12.89 -6.91 32.85
N ILE A 597 -12.64 -5.66 33.28
CA ILE A 597 -12.53 -4.52 32.38
C ILE A 597 -11.39 -4.75 31.38
N PHE A 598 -10.21 -5.16 31.85
CA PHE A 598 -9.06 -5.43 31.01
C PHE A 598 -9.35 -6.53 29.97
N ARG A 599 -9.84 -7.69 30.41
CA ARG A 599 -10.19 -8.80 29.52
C ARG A 599 -11.24 -8.42 28.48
N GLN A 600 -12.23 -7.64 28.87
CA GLN A 600 -13.25 -7.16 27.96
C GLN A 600 -12.65 -6.28 26.86
N LEU A 601 -11.83 -5.29 27.22
CA LEU A 601 -11.20 -4.39 26.26
C LEU A 601 -10.22 -5.14 25.33
N VAL A 602 -9.41 -6.04 25.90
CA VAL A 602 -8.49 -6.89 25.13
C VAL A 602 -9.23 -7.66 24.04
N ILE A 603 -10.34 -8.29 24.36
CA ILE A 603 -11.11 -9.05 23.37
C ILE A 603 -11.64 -8.13 22.24
N TYR A 604 -12.13 -6.95 22.59
CA TYR A 604 -12.66 -6.01 21.59
C TYR A 604 -11.59 -5.43 20.68
N TYR A 605 -10.40 -5.24 21.20
CA TYR A 605 -9.27 -4.77 20.40
C TYR A 605 -8.69 -5.91 19.55
N ILE A 606 -8.45 -7.09 20.15
CA ILE A 606 -7.85 -8.21 19.42
C ILE A 606 -8.77 -8.73 18.31
N CYS A 607 -10.08 -8.77 18.51
CA CYS A 607 -11.00 -9.40 17.56
C CYS A 607 -10.92 -8.84 16.11
N PRO A 608 -11.05 -7.53 15.86
CA PRO A 608 -10.90 -6.98 14.50
C PRO A 608 -9.45 -7.01 14.00
N PHE A 609 -8.47 -6.82 14.88
CA PHE A 609 -7.07 -6.79 14.52
C PHE A 609 -6.54 -8.18 14.14
N ALA A 610 -6.86 -9.22 14.91
CA ALA A 610 -6.46 -10.59 14.59
C ALA A 610 -7.07 -11.07 13.26
N GLY A 611 -8.35 -10.76 13.01
CA GLY A 611 -8.98 -11.03 11.72
C GLY A 611 -8.27 -10.35 10.56
N ALA A 612 -7.89 -9.09 10.73
CA ALA A 612 -7.14 -8.32 9.73
C ALA A 612 -5.76 -8.91 9.49
N VAL A 613 -5.00 -9.24 10.55
CA VAL A 613 -3.65 -9.83 10.45
C VAL A 613 -3.68 -11.18 9.72
N LEU A 614 -4.66 -12.03 10.01
CA LEU A 614 -4.79 -13.32 9.33
C LEU A 614 -5.09 -13.17 7.84
N LEU A 615 -6.01 -12.28 7.47
CA LEU A 615 -6.39 -12.04 6.09
C LEU A 615 -5.28 -11.34 5.31
N SER A 616 -4.71 -10.27 5.87
CA SER A 616 -3.62 -9.52 5.24
C SER A 616 -2.35 -10.36 5.10
N GLY A 617 -2.01 -11.18 6.12
CA GLY A 617 -0.86 -12.09 6.06
C GLY A 617 -0.96 -13.09 4.91
N GLY A 618 -2.14 -13.65 4.66
CA GLY A 618 -2.39 -14.51 3.49
C GLY A 618 -2.20 -13.78 2.16
N ILE A 619 -2.76 -12.58 2.04
CA ILE A 619 -2.65 -11.76 0.80
C ILE A 619 -1.20 -11.32 0.55
N VAL A 620 -0.53 -10.74 1.56
CA VAL A 620 0.85 -10.27 1.44
C VAL A 620 1.81 -11.44 1.17
N GLY A 621 1.59 -12.59 1.82
CA GLY A 621 2.38 -13.80 1.56
C GLY A 621 2.30 -14.26 0.11
N PHE A 622 1.11 -14.21 -0.49
CA PHE A 622 0.91 -14.55 -1.90
C PHE A 622 1.55 -13.50 -2.84
N ILE A 623 1.24 -12.22 -2.64
CA ILE A 623 1.80 -11.13 -3.46
C ILE A 623 3.33 -11.22 -3.45
N SER A 624 3.90 -11.41 -2.27
CA SER A 624 5.34 -11.50 -2.11
C SER A 624 5.93 -12.77 -2.74
N HIS A 625 5.25 -13.92 -2.67
CA HIS A 625 5.71 -15.14 -3.34
C HIS A 625 5.79 -14.95 -4.86
N ASN A 626 4.75 -14.41 -5.47
CA ASN A 626 4.72 -14.13 -6.90
C ASN A 626 5.71 -13.02 -7.27
N PHE A 627 5.80 -11.99 -6.46
CA PHE A 627 6.75 -10.90 -6.67
C PHE A 627 8.21 -11.40 -6.69
N VAL A 628 8.60 -12.27 -5.74
CA VAL A 628 9.91 -12.91 -5.73
C VAL A 628 10.12 -13.80 -6.97
N LYS A 629 9.09 -14.50 -7.41
CA LYS A 629 9.15 -15.35 -8.62
C LYS A 629 9.43 -14.51 -9.88
N TYR A 630 8.79 -13.35 -10.01
CA TYR A 630 8.96 -12.48 -11.20
C TYR A 630 10.19 -11.57 -11.11
N SER A 631 10.51 -11.03 -9.92
CA SER A 631 11.62 -10.09 -9.75
C SER A 631 12.98 -10.77 -9.49
N GLY A 632 12.97 -12.02 -9.00
CA GLY A 632 14.19 -12.75 -8.59
C GLY A 632 14.84 -12.19 -7.31
N ILE A 633 14.28 -11.14 -6.71
CA ILE A 633 14.81 -10.54 -5.50
C ILE A 633 14.41 -11.40 -4.31
N GLN A 634 15.37 -12.03 -3.67
CA GLN A 634 15.14 -12.79 -2.44
C GLN A 634 14.99 -11.83 -1.25
N ALA A 635 13.86 -11.15 -1.20
CA ALA A 635 13.49 -10.43 0.01
C ALA A 635 12.62 -11.34 0.88
N PRO A 636 12.94 -11.53 2.16
CA PRO A 636 12.07 -12.30 3.04
C PRO A 636 10.75 -11.58 3.19
N SER A 637 9.74 -12.05 2.49
CA SER A 637 8.37 -11.49 2.39
C SER A 637 7.77 -11.15 3.74
N TRP A 638 8.04 -12.02 4.70
CA TRP A 638 7.54 -11.87 6.07
C TRP A 638 8.20 -10.74 6.85
N SER A 639 9.38 -10.25 6.42
CA SER A 639 10.05 -9.14 7.11
C SER A 639 9.31 -7.82 6.92
N TYR A 640 8.80 -7.53 5.73
CA TYR A 640 8.03 -6.31 5.45
C TYR A 640 6.67 -6.33 6.12
N PHE A 641 5.99 -7.47 6.07
CA PHE A 641 4.75 -7.68 6.81
C PHE A 641 4.99 -7.56 8.33
N GLY A 642 6.06 -8.17 8.84
CA GLY A 642 6.47 -8.07 10.24
C GLY A 642 6.77 -6.62 10.65
N LEU A 643 7.46 -5.85 9.80
CA LEU A 643 7.76 -4.44 10.04
C LEU A 643 6.48 -3.58 10.04
N ALA A 644 5.59 -3.78 9.07
CA ALA A 644 4.28 -3.12 9.04
C ALA A 644 3.45 -3.46 10.28
N LEU A 645 3.48 -4.73 10.71
CA LEU A 645 2.77 -5.20 11.89
C LEU A 645 3.38 -4.61 13.19
N LEU A 646 4.69 -4.45 13.27
CA LEU A 646 5.36 -3.79 14.40
C LEU A 646 5.00 -2.31 14.47
N LEU A 647 5.06 -1.60 13.35
CA LEU A 647 4.70 -0.18 13.28
C LEU A 647 3.24 0.04 13.67
N PHE A 648 2.33 -0.71 13.06
CA PHE A 648 0.90 -0.57 13.31
C PHE A 648 0.51 -1.12 14.67
N GLY A 649 1.08 -2.26 15.07
CA GLY A 649 0.87 -2.86 16.38
C GLY A 649 1.35 -1.94 17.51
N GLY A 650 2.46 -1.23 17.32
CA GLY A 650 2.95 -0.23 18.26
C GLY A 650 1.97 0.92 18.47
N VAL A 651 1.49 1.54 17.38
CA VAL A 651 0.48 2.59 17.43
C VAL A 651 -0.83 2.06 18.05
N TYR A 652 -1.23 0.85 17.66
CA TYR A 652 -2.41 0.19 18.18
C TYR A 652 -2.34 -0.04 19.69
N LEU A 653 -1.18 -0.47 20.18
CA LEU A 653 -0.93 -0.68 21.61
C LEU A 653 -1.02 0.63 22.41
N ILE A 654 -0.45 1.72 21.88
CA ILE A 654 -0.54 3.04 22.51
C ILE A 654 -2.01 3.47 22.65
N TYR A 655 -2.79 3.33 21.57
CA TYR A 655 -4.23 3.61 21.60
C TYR A 655 -4.99 2.71 22.56
N PHE A 656 -4.65 1.43 22.63
CA PHE A 656 -5.25 0.50 23.59
C PHE A 656 -4.98 0.95 25.03
N ILE A 657 -3.74 1.28 25.37
CA ILE A 657 -3.36 1.72 26.72
C ILE A 657 -4.09 3.02 27.08
N ALA A 658 -4.08 4.01 26.19
CA ALA A 658 -4.79 5.28 26.40
C ALA A 658 -6.30 5.06 26.63
N THR A 659 -6.92 4.23 25.80
CA THR A 659 -8.36 3.90 25.93
C THR A 659 -8.64 3.12 27.21
N TYR A 660 -7.79 2.18 27.62
CA TYR A 660 -7.93 1.42 28.86
C TYR A 660 -7.86 2.35 30.09
N ILE A 661 -6.89 3.25 30.13
CA ILE A 661 -6.75 4.19 31.26
C ILE A 661 -7.99 5.08 31.38
N GLU A 662 -8.47 5.63 30.26
CA GLU A 662 -9.63 6.51 30.26
C GLU A 662 -10.92 5.77 30.59
N PHE A 663 -11.12 4.58 30.02
CA PHE A 663 -12.26 3.71 30.32
C PHE A 663 -12.31 3.34 31.81
N LYS A 664 -11.16 2.94 32.37
CA LYS A 664 -11.04 2.63 33.81
C LYS A 664 -11.35 3.84 34.66
N ARG A 665 -10.81 5.03 34.30
CA ARG A 665 -11.06 6.28 35.03
C ARG A 665 -12.55 6.63 35.04
N ASN A 666 -13.23 6.51 33.92
CA ASN A 666 -14.66 6.80 33.81
C ASN A 666 -15.55 5.88 34.64
N ILE A 667 -15.17 4.60 34.80
CA ILE A 667 -15.91 3.64 35.62
C ILE A 667 -15.61 3.84 37.08
N MET A 668 -14.34 4.01 37.50
CA MET A 668 -13.94 4.08 38.91
C MET A 668 -14.20 5.45 39.56
N SER A 669 -14.23 6.53 38.81
CA SER A 669 -14.56 7.87 39.36
C SER A 669 -15.93 7.92 40.05
N ALA A 670 -16.82 6.99 39.71
CA ALA A 670 -18.15 6.88 40.29
C ALA A 670 -18.20 6.09 41.63
N GLN A 671 -17.16 5.36 42.00
CA GLN A 671 -17.08 4.69 43.29
C GLN A 671 -16.59 5.61 44.41
N LYS A 672 -16.00 6.77 44.08
CA LYS A 672 -15.46 7.74 45.05
C LYS A 672 -16.44 8.83 45.46
N THR A 673 -17.59 8.98 44.82
CA THR A 673 -18.64 9.88 45.27
C THR A 673 -19.51 9.13 46.28
N PRO A 674 -19.47 9.47 47.59
CA PRO A 674 -20.49 9.00 48.55
C PRO A 674 -21.84 9.51 48.06
N GLU A 675 -22.85 8.64 48.04
CA GLU A 675 -24.23 9.08 47.94
C GLU A 675 -24.48 10.05 49.12
N VAL A 676 -24.52 11.36 48.80
CA VAL A 676 -25.17 12.29 49.70
C VAL A 676 -26.67 12.01 49.52
N GLU A 677 -27.28 11.47 50.58
CA GLU A 677 -28.70 11.20 50.75
C GLU A 677 -29.60 12.36 50.34
#